data_f8685791713265619120b16b60c4955a
#
_entry.id   f8685791713265619120b16b60c4955a
#
_cell.length_a   1.000
_cell.length_b   1.000
_cell.length_c   1.000
_cell.angle_alpha   90.00
_cell.angle_beta   90.00
_cell.angle_gamma   90.00
#
_symmetry.space_group_name_H-M   'P 1'
#
loop_
_entity.id
_entity.type
_entity.pdbx_description
1 polymer ?
#
loop_
_entity_poly.entity_id
_entity_poly.type
_entity_poly.pdbx_seq_one_letter_code
_entity_poly.pdbx_strand_id
1 'polypeptide(L)'
;MAGLLLAGVLYSVASGPAAAQRADGGAAATSIVVEGNRRVEADTIRSYFKVAPGERVDAAKVDSALKALYASGLFQDIRISQQGGRLIVTVVEAPVIDRLAFEGNNKIKDEQLQQEIQSKARGTLSRATVQADVQRIIEVYHRNGRFDVTVVPKIVERPNNRVDLIFEVKEGEKTGVKTIIFVGNHAYSDYRLKEVIKTSTSNILSFLQTTDVYDPDRIEADRDLIRRFYLSHGYADVQVVAATGEYDPAQKGFTITFTIEEGPLYRFGAIDVQSNIRAVDSRSLLAVLRTRQGDVYNADGIEKTVEDLTVEITKHGYPFATVRPRGDRNAQSRTVGVVFVVDEGVRAYIERINIRGNTRTRDYVIRREFDISEGDPYNRALIDRAERRIKNLNFFKTVKITNEPGSAPDRVVINVDVEETSTGDFSVMGGYSTADGFMGQVSVAERNLLGTGRFARASLTAGQYVRGVEFNFVEPYLLDYRMSGGIDLFARQTLASPYLSYGTTNYGTNLKFGIPLREDLSLQLRYSIYAQQISLASDLNDCNNINPNAMTSFPTPVALAAASLGVPGGINAAYPAWNPTNFQSNCLYQNNFPLYVAALPIREELSYGTEVVSQPGYGLTYNTLDNNKHPTNGLLLNFGQDIAGLGGTTAYLRSVVDFRSYYEVVSDLVGVLHLQGGDMLGLKKCPTSGTCVSNDGYVSVLDDFKMGQNLVRGFQPAGLGPRDLTVGGADDALGGTMYWGASLEFQYPFYFLPKDAGFRGAVFVDSGSEWGYKGETQYPATGEVNGTVVTNNGTGATYVCQCGLLYADSSAPRVSVGASLIWDSPFGPLRFDFAYPVLKQPYDRTQFFQFGGGARF
;
A
#
# COMPACT_ATOMS: atom_id res chain seq x y z
N MET A 1 -52.56 6.42 27.75
CA MET A 1 -53.61 5.58 28.44
C MET A 1 -52.91 4.65 29.40
N ALA A 2 -53.35 4.71 30.66
CA ALA A 2 -53.20 3.83 31.84
C ALA A 2 -51.74 3.43 32.16
N GLY A 3 -51.13 3.83 33.26
CA GLY A 3 -51.65 4.02 34.60
C GLY A 3 -51.62 2.74 35.44
N LEU A 4 -50.62 2.65 36.33
CA LEU A 4 -50.87 1.97 37.60
C LEU A 4 -49.71 2.16 38.57
N LEU A 5 -50.04 2.94 39.60
CA LEU A 5 -49.49 3.07 40.95
C LEU A 5 -49.42 1.71 41.69
N LEU A 6 -48.40 1.55 42.57
CA LEU A 6 -48.51 0.79 43.81
C LEU A 6 -47.45 1.34 44.77
N ALA A 7 -47.82 2.15 45.66
CA ALA A 7 -48.17 2.07 47.07
C ALA A 7 -47.03 1.51 47.95
N GLY A 8 -46.43 2.47 48.69
CA GLY A 8 -45.48 2.26 49.77
C GLY A 8 -46.16 1.72 51.03
N VAL A 9 -45.38 0.99 51.80
CA VAL A 9 -45.70 0.70 53.20
C VAL A 9 -44.59 1.29 54.04
N LEU A 10 -44.94 2.41 54.71
CA LEU A 10 -44.21 2.95 55.83
C LEU A 10 -44.44 2.09 57.08
N TYR A 11 -43.42 1.46 57.55
CA TYR A 11 -43.40 0.97 58.93
C TYR A 11 -42.67 1.98 59.83
N SER A 12 -43.46 2.70 60.62
CA SER A 12 -42.96 3.51 61.74
C SER A 12 -42.75 2.60 62.97
N VAL A 13 -41.48 2.47 63.41
CA VAL A 13 -41.13 1.86 64.63
C VAL A 13 -40.77 2.97 65.63
N ALA A 14 -41.52 3.05 66.68
CA ALA A 14 -41.37 3.99 67.76
C ALA A 14 -40.01 3.88 68.47
N SER A 15 -39.38 5.04 68.62
CA SER A 15 -38.18 5.23 69.46
C SER A 15 -38.56 5.26 70.94
N GLY A 16 -38.23 4.19 71.64
CA GLY A 16 -38.10 4.22 73.06
C GLY A 16 -36.70 4.74 73.48
N PRO A 17 -36.56 5.46 74.60
CA PRO A 17 -35.27 6.00 74.94
C PRO A 17 -34.37 4.86 75.49
N ALA A 18 -33.34 4.53 74.73
CA ALA A 18 -32.28 3.67 75.21
C ALA A 18 -31.44 4.43 76.25
N ALA A 19 -31.48 3.96 77.46
CA ALA A 19 -30.62 4.41 78.53
C ALA A 19 -29.14 4.33 78.11
N ALA A 20 -28.43 5.45 78.14
CA ALA A 20 -27.02 5.48 77.98
C ALA A 20 -26.34 4.68 79.10
N GLN A 21 -26.01 3.44 78.88
CA GLN A 21 -24.99 2.76 79.65
C GLN A 21 -23.69 3.47 79.47
N ARG A 22 -23.24 4.17 80.53
CA ARG A 22 -21.87 4.62 80.67
C ARG A 22 -20.97 3.39 80.48
N ALA A 23 -20.22 3.35 79.41
CA ALA A 23 -19.11 2.43 79.31
C ALA A 23 -18.14 2.76 80.46
N ASP A 24 -17.95 1.81 81.33
CA ASP A 24 -16.90 1.81 82.29
C ASP A 24 -15.57 2.13 81.64
N GLY A 25 -14.87 3.13 82.18
CA GLY A 25 -13.56 3.48 81.68
C GLY A 25 -12.60 2.33 81.88
N GLY A 26 -12.43 1.59 80.82
CA GLY A 26 -11.43 0.52 80.73
C GLY A 26 -10.07 1.08 81.07
N ALA A 27 -9.46 0.57 82.15
CA ALA A 27 -8.13 0.98 82.59
C ALA A 27 -7.17 0.91 81.39
N ALA A 28 -6.57 2.02 80.98
CA ALA A 28 -5.62 2.11 79.92
C ALA A 28 -4.53 1.05 80.04
N ALA A 29 -4.27 0.27 79.04
CA ALA A 29 -3.29 -0.81 79.04
C ALA A 29 -1.89 -0.24 79.20
N THR A 30 -1.09 -0.86 80.06
CA THR A 30 0.29 -0.44 80.39
C THR A 30 1.33 -1.36 79.75
N SER A 31 0.95 -2.45 79.17
CA SER A 31 1.84 -3.38 78.43
C SER A 31 1.15 -4.01 77.22
N ILE A 32 1.90 -4.23 76.11
CA ILE A 32 1.45 -4.87 74.87
C ILE A 32 2.04 -6.28 74.81
N VAL A 33 1.18 -7.29 74.82
CA VAL A 33 1.56 -8.69 74.63
C VAL A 33 1.18 -9.07 73.20
N VAL A 34 2.11 -9.64 72.49
CA VAL A 34 1.90 -10.12 71.12
C VAL A 34 1.84 -11.65 71.12
N GLU A 35 0.77 -12.20 70.53
CA GLU A 35 0.56 -13.63 70.43
C GLU A 35 0.34 -14.01 68.95
N GLY A 36 0.79 -15.23 68.54
CA GLY A 36 0.56 -15.76 67.22
C GLY A 36 1.61 -15.38 66.19
N ASN A 37 2.56 -14.51 66.51
CA ASN A 37 3.68 -14.16 65.63
C ASN A 37 4.68 -15.31 65.54
N ARG A 38 5.17 -15.60 64.30
CA ARG A 38 6.17 -16.66 64.05
C ARG A 38 7.42 -16.09 63.36
N ARG A 39 7.21 -15.27 62.35
CA ARG A 39 8.24 -14.66 61.48
C ARG A 39 8.49 -13.21 61.82
N VAL A 40 7.45 -12.47 62.13
CA VAL A 40 7.55 -11.07 62.52
C VAL A 40 7.85 -10.96 64.01
N GLU A 41 8.95 -10.29 64.34
CA GLU A 41 9.32 -10.09 65.72
C GLU A 41 8.24 -9.31 66.50
N ALA A 42 8.02 -9.70 67.78
CA ALA A 42 7.03 -9.05 68.65
C ALA A 42 7.27 -7.54 68.81
N ASP A 43 8.57 -7.13 68.81
CA ASP A 43 8.97 -5.73 68.94
C ASP A 43 8.63 -4.92 67.67
N THR A 44 8.68 -5.52 66.46
CA THR A 44 8.21 -4.89 65.22
C THR A 44 6.69 -4.63 65.28
N ILE A 45 5.92 -5.55 65.83
CA ILE A 45 4.48 -5.36 65.98
C ILE A 45 4.16 -4.29 67.01
N ARG A 46 4.92 -4.26 68.12
CA ARG A 46 4.77 -3.22 69.16
C ARG A 46 5.10 -1.83 68.60
N SER A 47 6.06 -1.72 67.71
CA SER A 47 6.50 -0.39 67.16
C SER A 47 5.38 0.34 66.42
N TYR A 48 4.38 -0.38 65.87
CA TYR A 48 3.22 0.22 65.19
C TYR A 48 2.31 0.98 66.15
N PHE A 49 2.35 0.68 67.45
CA PHE A 49 1.54 1.37 68.42
C PHE A 49 2.14 2.74 68.83
N LYS A 50 3.38 3.02 68.44
CA LYS A 50 4.10 4.30 68.69
C LYS A 50 3.92 4.78 70.17
N VAL A 51 4.13 3.88 71.16
CA VAL A 51 3.97 4.14 72.57
C VAL A 51 5.32 4.17 73.22
N ALA A 52 5.61 5.23 74.01
CA ALA A 52 6.86 5.34 74.89
C ALA A 52 6.77 4.35 76.03
N PRO A 53 7.91 3.85 76.55
CA PRO A 53 7.92 2.98 77.74
C PRO A 53 7.18 3.57 78.92
N GLY A 54 6.10 2.91 79.38
CA GLY A 54 5.28 3.41 80.51
C GLY A 54 4.09 4.32 80.14
N GLU A 55 3.91 4.65 78.87
CA GLU A 55 2.80 5.42 78.35
C GLU A 55 1.54 4.53 78.24
N ARG A 56 0.36 5.13 78.59
CA ARG A 56 -0.93 4.44 78.46
C ARG A 56 -1.42 4.42 76.98
N VAL A 57 -1.84 3.26 76.51
CA VAL A 57 -2.40 3.08 75.15
C VAL A 57 -3.88 3.45 75.20
N ASP A 58 -4.27 4.49 74.50
CA ASP A 58 -5.67 4.89 74.26
C ASP A 58 -6.30 4.23 73.05
N ALA A 59 -7.65 4.29 72.97
CA ALA A 59 -8.41 3.68 71.89
C ALA A 59 -8.04 4.24 70.48
N ALA A 60 -7.62 5.51 70.39
CA ALA A 60 -7.23 6.13 69.13
C ALA A 60 -5.88 5.59 68.64
N LYS A 61 -4.93 5.35 69.57
CA LYS A 61 -3.65 4.71 69.20
C LYS A 61 -3.83 3.25 68.81
N VAL A 62 -4.77 2.53 69.47
CA VAL A 62 -5.14 1.15 69.09
C VAL A 62 -5.71 1.11 67.69
N ASP A 63 -6.66 1.97 67.34
CA ASP A 63 -7.25 2.05 65.99
C ASP A 63 -6.19 2.44 64.90
N SER A 64 -5.36 3.43 65.21
CA SER A 64 -4.28 3.83 64.38
C SER A 64 -3.25 2.72 64.12
N ALA A 65 -2.85 2.00 65.19
CA ALA A 65 -1.93 0.87 65.06
C ALA A 65 -2.56 -0.30 64.33
N LEU A 66 -3.83 -0.60 64.57
CA LEU A 66 -4.58 -1.65 63.86
C LEU A 66 -4.60 -1.37 62.33
N LYS A 67 -4.94 -0.13 61.95
CA LYS A 67 -4.93 0.30 60.55
C LYS A 67 -3.53 0.19 59.95
N ALA A 68 -2.49 0.61 60.63
CA ALA A 68 -1.12 0.55 60.20
C ALA A 68 -0.60 -0.91 60.09
N LEU A 69 -0.97 -1.79 61.00
CA LEU A 69 -0.64 -3.20 60.92
C LEU A 69 -1.34 -3.90 59.72
N TYR A 70 -2.61 -3.61 59.46
CA TYR A 70 -3.30 -4.14 58.27
C TYR A 70 -2.68 -3.54 56.98
N ALA A 71 -2.37 -2.26 56.99
CA ALA A 71 -1.73 -1.59 55.85
C ALA A 71 -0.32 -2.14 55.53
N SER A 72 0.39 -2.72 56.51
CA SER A 72 1.68 -3.36 56.30
C SER A 72 1.61 -4.60 55.38
N GLY A 73 0.43 -5.22 55.25
CA GLY A 73 0.23 -6.46 54.46
C GLY A 73 0.93 -7.70 55.07
N LEU A 74 1.47 -7.61 56.27
CA LEU A 74 2.18 -8.71 56.91
C LEU A 74 1.26 -9.70 57.61
N PHE A 75 0.03 -9.29 57.90
CA PHE A 75 -0.92 -10.08 58.69
C PHE A 75 -2.21 -10.30 57.94
N GLN A 76 -2.74 -11.53 58.09
CA GLN A 76 -4.02 -11.96 57.53
C GLN A 76 -5.17 -11.56 58.42
N ASP A 77 -4.99 -11.69 59.75
CA ASP A 77 -5.97 -11.29 60.76
C ASP A 77 -5.27 -10.70 61.99
N ILE A 78 -5.89 -9.70 62.55
CA ILE A 78 -5.37 -9.02 63.75
C ILE A 78 -6.52 -8.81 64.70
N ARG A 79 -6.42 -9.38 65.95
CA ARG A 79 -7.38 -9.21 66.98
C ARG A 79 -6.70 -8.53 68.16
N ILE A 80 -7.30 -7.46 68.63
CA ILE A 80 -6.79 -6.74 69.74
C ILE A 80 -7.83 -6.85 70.84
N SER A 81 -7.43 -7.41 71.98
CA SER A 81 -8.27 -7.56 73.19
C SER A 81 -7.54 -6.98 74.38
N GLN A 82 -8.28 -6.52 75.38
CA GLN A 82 -7.74 -6.01 76.63
C GLN A 82 -8.15 -6.91 77.79
N GLN A 83 -7.16 -7.44 78.56
CA GLN A 83 -7.36 -8.28 79.73
C GLN A 83 -6.43 -7.81 80.85
N GLY A 84 -7.01 -7.48 82.02
CA GLY A 84 -6.27 -7.20 83.23
C GLY A 84 -5.21 -6.08 83.11
N GLY A 85 -5.50 -5.00 82.34
CA GLY A 85 -4.58 -3.88 82.13
C GLY A 85 -3.49 -4.15 81.08
N ARG A 86 -3.56 -5.26 80.36
CA ARG A 86 -2.66 -5.63 79.28
C ARG A 86 -3.41 -5.61 77.91
N LEU A 87 -2.80 -5.13 76.88
CA LEU A 87 -3.33 -5.21 75.52
C LEU A 87 -2.74 -6.47 74.86
N ILE A 88 -3.62 -7.41 74.54
CA ILE A 88 -3.22 -8.65 73.81
C ILE A 88 -3.48 -8.42 72.33
N VAL A 89 -2.44 -8.48 71.51
CA VAL A 89 -2.48 -8.36 70.10
C VAL A 89 -2.24 -9.77 69.48
N THR A 90 -3.31 -10.44 69.11
CA THR A 90 -3.22 -11.74 68.52
C THR A 90 -3.18 -11.56 67.00
N VAL A 91 -2.09 -11.98 66.39
CA VAL A 91 -1.84 -11.82 64.92
C VAL A 91 -1.85 -13.19 64.21
N VAL A 92 -2.38 -13.19 63.04
CA VAL A 92 -2.22 -14.30 62.09
C VAL A 92 -1.39 -13.76 60.95
N GLU A 93 -0.15 -14.24 60.81
CA GLU A 93 0.74 -13.78 59.79
C GLU A 93 0.26 -14.19 58.38
N ALA A 94 0.31 -13.26 57.43
CA ALA A 94 0.05 -13.53 56.01
C ALA A 94 1.08 -14.52 55.45
N PRO A 95 0.64 -15.55 54.73
CA PRO A 95 1.54 -16.53 54.13
C PRO A 95 2.48 -15.86 53.16
N VAL A 96 3.65 -16.44 52.94
CA VAL A 96 4.66 -15.96 51.98
C VAL A 96 4.48 -16.77 50.70
N ILE A 97 4.50 -16.05 49.59
CA ILE A 97 4.49 -16.68 48.26
C ILE A 97 5.85 -17.37 48.02
N ASP A 98 5.85 -18.70 47.97
CA ASP A 98 7.06 -19.49 47.72
C ASP A 98 7.32 -19.55 46.20
N ARG A 99 6.30 -19.85 45.43
CA ARG A 99 6.37 -19.90 43.96
C ARG A 99 5.23 -19.08 43.37
N LEU A 100 5.57 -18.34 42.31
CA LEU A 100 4.64 -17.67 41.42
C LEU A 100 4.68 -18.35 40.06
N ALA A 101 3.53 -18.77 39.53
CA ALA A 101 3.43 -19.46 38.26
C ALA A 101 2.19 -19.01 37.47
N PHE A 102 2.28 -19.13 36.16
CA PHE A 102 1.14 -18.96 35.25
C PHE A 102 0.88 -20.30 34.57
N GLU A 103 -0.38 -20.63 34.36
CA GLU A 103 -0.79 -21.85 33.67
C GLU A 103 -1.83 -21.51 32.61
N GLY A 104 -1.67 -22.05 31.39
CA GLY A 104 -2.60 -21.82 30.27
C GLY A 104 -2.30 -20.60 29.42
N ASN A 105 -1.27 -19.81 29.70
CA ASN A 105 -0.84 -18.62 28.97
C ASN A 105 0.04 -18.98 27.77
N ASN A 106 -0.55 -19.57 26.72
CA ASN A 106 0.21 -20.03 25.54
C ASN A 106 0.61 -18.90 24.59
N LYS A 107 -0.04 -17.74 24.66
CA LYS A 107 0.16 -16.61 23.73
C LYS A 107 1.01 -15.48 24.32
N ILE A 108 1.00 -15.33 25.64
CA ILE A 108 1.79 -14.32 26.34
C ILE A 108 2.76 -15.03 27.25
N LYS A 109 4.04 -14.68 27.19
CA LYS A 109 5.10 -15.31 27.96
C LYS A 109 5.02 -14.92 29.44
N ASP A 110 5.47 -15.81 30.32
CA ASP A 110 5.51 -15.58 31.76
C ASP A 110 6.26 -14.31 32.14
N GLU A 111 7.37 -14.00 31.45
CA GLU A 111 8.20 -12.84 31.74
C GLU A 111 7.42 -11.53 31.52
N GLN A 112 6.53 -11.49 30.51
CA GLN A 112 5.70 -10.32 30.24
C GLN A 112 4.62 -10.15 31.32
N LEU A 113 3.98 -11.24 31.73
CA LEU A 113 2.96 -11.20 32.79
C LEU A 113 3.57 -10.82 34.14
N GLN A 114 4.79 -11.33 34.43
CA GLN A 114 5.50 -11.00 35.68
C GLN A 114 5.86 -9.50 35.81
N GLN A 115 6.10 -8.82 34.68
CA GLN A 115 6.40 -7.37 34.69
C GLN A 115 5.19 -6.51 35.07
N GLU A 116 3.99 -6.98 34.75
CA GLU A 116 2.75 -6.21 34.95
C GLU A 116 2.14 -6.39 36.35
N ILE A 117 2.45 -7.49 37.04
CA ILE A 117 1.88 -7.79 38.35
C ILE A 117 2.74 -7.29 39.50
N GLN A 118 2.09 -7.06 40.66
CA GLN A 118 2.74 -6.63 41.86
C GLN A 118 3.15 -7.78 42.81
N SER A 119 2.45 -8.91 42.74
CA SER A 119 2.79 -10.10 43.51
C SER A 119 4.15 -10.64 43.06
N LYS A 120 5.03 -10.92 44.03
CA LYS A 120 6.38 -11.44 43.76
C LYS A 120 6.66 -12.66 44.61
N ALA A 121 7.45 -13.60 44.07
CA ALA A 121 7.99 -14.70 44.87
C ALA A 121 8.76 -14.13 46.09
N ARG A 122 8.61 -14.75 47.22
CA ARG A 122 9.10 -14.35 48.56
C ARG A 122 8.41 -13.12 49.16
N GLY A 123 7.40 -12.55 48.53
CA GLY A 123 6.52 -11.52 49.09
C GLY A 123 5.40 -12.10 49.94
N THR A 124 4.74 -11.26 50.73
CA THR A 124 3.55 -11.65 51.48
C THR A 124 2.31 -11.75 50.59
N LEU A 125 1.50 -12.75 50.79
CA LEU A 125 0.23 -12.91 50.06
C LEU A 125 -0.80 -11.91 50.58
N SER A 126 -1.21 -11.00 49.73
CA SER A 126 -2.34 -10.11 49.93
C SER A 126 -3.46 -10.43 48.96
N ARG A 127 -4.66 -10.78 49.45
CA ARG A 127 -5.82 -11.07 48.57
C ARG A 127 -6.19 -9.86 47.70
N ALA A 128 -6.06 -8.65 48.26
CA ALA A 128 -6.33 -7.43 47.47
C ALA A 128 -5.33 -7.24 46.34
N THR A 129 -4.04 -7.50 46.59
CA THR A 129 -3.00 -7.43 45.54
C THR A 129 -3.20 -8.50 44.47
N VAL A 130 -3.53 -9.74 44.88
CA VAL A 130 -3.82 -10.83 43.94
C VAL A 130 -5.00 -10.48 43.06
N GLN A 131 -6.07 -9.91 43.63
CA GLN A 131 -7.25 -9.50 42.84
C GLN A 131 -6.92 -8.37 41.86
N ALA A 132 -6.09 -7.41 42.29
CA ALA A 132 -5.60 -6.36 41.39
C ALA A 132 -4.70 -6.92 40.28
N ASP A 133 -3.88 -7.92 40.59
CA ASP A 133 -3.03 -8.59 39.59
C ASP A 133 -3.85 -9.38 38.56
N VAL A 134 -4.93 -10.03 39.00
CA VAL A 134 -5.91 -10.65 38.07
C VAL A 134 -6.41 -9.64 37.06
N GLN A 135 -6.79 -8.43 37.51
CA GLN A 135 -7.26 -7.38 36.62
C GLN A 135 -6.16 -6.91 35.66
N ARG A 136 -4.92 -6.74 36.15
CA ARG A 136 -3.78 -6.39 35.30
C ARG A 136 -3.50 -7.44 34.22
N ILE A 137 -3.54 -8.71 34.61
CA ILE A 137 -3.39 -9.81 33.64
C ILE A 137 -4.51 -9.75 32.60
N ILE A 138 -5.77 -9.57 33.00
CA ILE A 138 -6.92 -9.41 32.11
C ILE A 138 -6.70 -8.25 31.15
N GLU A 139 -6.23 -7.07 31.64
CA GLU A 139 -5.93 -5.92 30.80
C GLU A 139 -4.83 -6.19 29.77
N VAL A 140 -3.79 -6.97 30.14
CA VAL A 140 -2.75 -7.39 29.20
C VAL A 140 -3.35 -8.21 28.07
N TYR A 141 -4.25 -9.13 28.38
CA TYR A 141 -4.93 -9.94 27.37
C TYR A 141 -5.90 -9.09 26.53
N HIS A 142 -6.61 -8.12 27.12
CA HIS A 142 -7.49 -7.20 26.41
C HIS A 142 -6.68 -6.35 25.43
N ARG A 143 -5.51 -5.82 25.81
CA ARG A 143 -4.59 -5.11 24.91
C ARG A 143 -4.11 -5.99 23.75
N ASN A 144 -4.05 -7.30 23.95
CA ASN A 144 -3.74 -8.28 22.90
C ASN A 144 -4.98 -8.81 22.16
N GLY A 145 -6.14 -8.17 22.33
CA GLY A 145 -7.39 -8.46 21.63
C GLY A 145 -8.11 -9.74 22.08
N ARG A 146 -7.92 -10.17 23.33
CA ARG A 146 -8.58 -11.34 23.94
C ARG A 146 -9.45 -10.92 25.09
N PHE A 147 -10.71 -10.59 24.79
CA PHE A 147 -11.66 -10.08 25.78
C PHE A 147 -12.39 -11.18 26.55
N ASP A 148 -12.44 -12.40 26.03
CA ASP A 148 -13.02 -13.58 26.71
C ASP A 148 -12.03 -14.26 27.68
N VAL A 149 -10.94 -13.58 28.03
CA VAL A 149 -9.95 -14.16 28.95
C VAL A 149 -10.53 -14.29 30.34
N THR A 150 -10.28 -15.43 30.97
CA THR A 150 -10.62 -15.67 32.38
C THR A 150 -9.35 -16.01 33.15
N VAL A 151 -9.12 -15.30 34.24
CA VAL A 151 -7.93 -15.51 35.09
C VAL A 151 -8.42 -15.87 36.49
N VAL A 152 -8.04 -17.06 36.95
CA VAL A 152 -8.40 -17.56 38.26
C VAL A 152 -7.15 -17.79 39.13
N PRO A 153 -6.97 -17.05 40.23
CA PRO A 153 -5.83 -17.26 41.08
C PRO A 153 -6.06 -18.52 41.95
N LYS A 154 -5.14 -19.46 41.90
CA LYS A 154 -5.11 -20.66 42.75
C LYS A 154 -4.01 -20.49 43.79
N ILE A 155 -4.40 -20.62 45.05
CA ILE A 155 -3.50 -20.57 46.20
C ILE A 155 -3.34 -21.98 46.71
N VAL A 156 -2.12 -22.55 46.62
CA VAL A 156 -1.81 -23.88 47.13
C VAL A 156 -0.98 -23.75 48.42
N GLU A 157 -1.54 -24.18 49.51
CA GLU A 157 -0.87 -24.11 50.81
C GLU A 157 0.31 -25.06 50.90
N ARG A 158 1.39 -24.59 51.51
CA ARG A 158 2.65 -25.29 51.75
C ARG A 158 3.03 -25.31 53.22
N PRO A 159 3.86 -26.26 53.69
CA PRO A 159 4.37 -26.20 55.03
C PRO A 159 5.03 -24.87 55.37
N ASN A 160 5.09 -24.53 56.66
CA ASN A 160 5.75 -23.31 57.20
C ASN A 160 5.11 -21.96 56.77
N ASN A 161 3.76 -21.90 56.70
CA ASN A 161 3.03 -20.70 56.28
C ASN A 161 3.47 -20.11 54.94
N ARG A 162 3.73 -21.01 53.96
CA ARG A 162 4.04 -20.66 52.58
C ARG A 162 2.90 -21.04 51.68
N VAL A 163 2.83 -20.37 50.51
CA VAL A 163 1.83 -20.67 49.48
C VAL A 163 2.47 -20.57 48.09
N ASP A 164 2.01 -21.44 47.21
CA ASP A 164 2.22 -21.25 45.78
C ASP A 164 1.04 -20.48 45.22
N LEU A 165 1.32 -19.37 44.51
CA LEU A 165 0.33 -18.58 43.82
C LEU A 165 0.40 -18.92 42.34
N ILE A 166 -0.65 -19.49 41.81
CA ILE A 166 -0.76 -19.90 40.39
C ILE A 166 -1.93 -19.14 39.80
N PHE A 167 -1.62 -18.39 38.72
CA PHE A 167 -2.68 -17.76 37.89
C PHE A 167 -3.04 -18.71 36.75
N GLU A 168 -4.19 -19.37 36.84
CA GLU A 168 -4.76 -20.16 35.77
C GLU A 168 -5.43 -19.25 34.77
N VAL A 169 -4.89 -19.20 33.57
CA VAL A 169 -5.38 -18.35 32.49
C VAL A 169 -6.07 -19.19 31.44
N LYS A 170 -7.31 -18.84 31.13
CA LYS A 170 -8.03 -19.35 29.97
C LYS A 170 -8.08 -18.19 28.98
N GLU A 171 -7.22 -18.26 27.96
CA GLU A 171 -6.96 -17.15 27.06
C GLU A 171 -8.15 -16.73 26.19
N GLY A 172 -9.13 -17.58 25.99
CA GLY A 172 -10.23 -17.34 25.07
C GLY A 172 -9.78 -17.24 23.60
N GLU A 173 -10.70 -16.99 22.70
CA GLU A 173 -10.42 -16.69 21.30
C GLU A 173 -10.07 -15.21 21.11
N LYS A 174 -9.46 -14.87 19.98
CA LYS A 174 -9.19 -13.47 19.62
C LYS A 174 -10.54 -12.78 19.35
N THR A 175 -10.80 -11.71 20.05
CA THR A 175 -12.06 -10.96 19.90
C THR A 175 -11.88 -9.88 18.85
N GLY A 176 -12.56 -10.06 17.72
CA GLY A 176 -12.51 -9.13 16.60
C GLY A 176 -13.66 -8.13 16.61
N VAL A 177 -13.54 -7.12 15.75
CA VAL A 177 -14.62 -6.20 15.41
C VAL A 177 -15.55 -6.91 14.43
N LYS A 178 -16.80 -7.12 14.80
CA LYS A 178 -17.81 -7.79 13.95
C LYS A 178 -18.55 -6.83 13.07
N THR A 179 -18.86 -5.65 13.59
CA THR A 179 -19.67 -4.66 12.86
C THR A 179 -19.13 -3.26 13.10
N ILE A 180 -19.11 -2.46 12.03
CA ILE A 180 -18.82 -1.02 12.10
C ILE A 180 -20.02 -0.30 11.52
N ILE A 181 -20.64 0.56 12.31
CA ILE A 181 -21.84 1.31 12.00
C ILE A 181 -21.51 2.80 11.99
N PHE A 182 -22.00 3.49 10.98
CA PHE A 182 -21.98 4.95 10.94
C PHE A 182 -23.41 5.47 11.07
N VAL A 183 -23.58 6.53 11.85
CA VAL A 183 -24.87 7.16 12.08
C VAL A 183 -24.74 8.63 11.74
N GLY A 184 -25.65 9.12 10.89
CA GLY A 184 -25.66 10.51 10.47
C GLY A 184 -24.84 10.83 9.21
N ASN A 185 -24.27 9.83 8.57
CA ASN A 185 -23.51 9.94 7.31
C ASN A 185 -24.47 9.92 6.10
N HIS A 186 -24.94 11.07 5.68
CA HIS A 186 -25.84 11.20 4.53
C HIS A 186 -25.11 11.49 3.21
N ALA A 187 -23.94 12.12 3.29
CA ALA A 187 -23.16 12.53 2.12
C ALA A 187 -22.26 11.39 1.58
N TYR A 188 -21.79 10.54 2.46
CA TYR A 188 -20.90 9.42 2.10
C TYR A 188 -21.46 8.11 2.65
N SER A 189 -21.34 7.06 1.86
CA SER A 189 -21.80 5.72 2.27
C SER A 189 -20.90 5.15 3.37
N ASP A 190 -21.45 4.20 4.12
CA ASP A 190 -20.69 3.37 5.07
C ASP A 190 -19.47 2.72 4.40
N TYR A 191 -19.66 2.33 3.12
CA TYR A 191 -18.59 1.75 2.33
C TYR A 191 -17.42 2.72 2.22
N ARG A 192 -17.67 3.98 1.86
CA ARG A 192 -16.63 5.00 1.69
C ARG A 192 -15.95 5.34 3.01
N LEU A 193 -16.71 5.50 4.09
CA LEU A 193 -16.15 5.81 5.40
C LEU A 193 -15.30 4.67 5.96
N LYS A 194 -15.68 3.42 5.66
CA LYS A 194 -14.83 2.27 6.00
C LYS A 194 -13.48 2.27 5.24
N GLU A 195 -13.34 2.90 4.08
CA GLU A 195 -12.05 3.08 3.39
C GLU A 195 -11.14 4.09 4.07
N VAL A 196 -11.71 5.04 4.76
CA VAL A 196 -10.99 6.10 5.45
C VAL A 196 -10.36 5.60 6.75
N ILE A 197 -11.07 4.73 7.47
CA ILE A 197 -10.64 4.21 8.77
C ILE A 197 -9.64 3.05 8.61
N LYS A 198 -8.84 2.83 9.66
CA LYS A 198 -7.87 1.73 9.71
C LYS A 198 -8.44 0.46 10.31
N THR A 199 -9.47 0.58 11.17
CA THR A 199 -10.14 -0.56 11.78
C THR A 199 -10.98 -1.28 10.74
N SER A 200 -10.82 -2.60 10.65
CA SER A 200 -11.56 -3.48 9.74
C SER A 200 -12.45 -4.45 10.51
N THR A 201 -13.45 -5.05 9.85
CA THR A 201 -14.27 -6.11 10.44
C THR A 201 -13.59 -7.46 10.29
N SER A 202 -13.78 -8.34 11.28
CA SER A 202 -13.24 -9.70 11.24
C SER A 202 -13.98 -10.56 10.21
N ASN A 203 -13.22 -11.21 9.34
CA ASN A 203 -13.69 -12.08 8.27
C ASN A 203 -12.88 -13.41 8.22
N ILE A 204 -13.16 -14.28 7.27
CA ILE A 204 -12.48 -15.57 7.10
C ILE A 204 -10.96 -15.40 6.95
N LEU A 205 -10.49 -14.25 6.49
CA LEU A 205 -9.09 -13.93 6.25
C LEU A 205 -8.43 -13.18 7.41
N SER A 206 -9.11 -13.05 8.55
CA SER A 206 -8.63 -12.36 9.76
C SER A 206 -7.31 -12.91 10.32
N PHE A 207 -6.95 -14.14 9.97
CA PHE A 207 -5.67 -14.72 10.38
C PHE A 207 -4.44 -14.04 9.72
N LEU A 208 -4.66 -13.27 8.65
CA LEU A 208 -3.64 -12.49 7.94
C LEU A 208 -3.63 -11.00 8.33
N GLN A 209 -4.61 -10.56 9.13
CA GLN A 209 -4.81 -9.15 9.48
C GLN A 209 -4.71 -8.96 11.00
N THR A 210 -4.30 -7.76 11.39
CA THR A 210 -4.27 -7.32 12.80
C THR A 210 -5.18 -6.12 13.04
N THR A 211 -5.77 -5.57 11.98
CA THR A 211 -6.62 -4.38 12.01
C THR A 211 -8.06 -4.68 12.45
N ASP A 212 -8.42 -5.93 12.46
CA ASP A 212 -9.73 -6.44 12.87
C ASP A 212 -9.89 -6.63 14.39
N VAL A 213 -8.84 -6.36 15.18
CA VAL A 213 -8.89 -6.43 16.65
C VAL A 213 -9.37 -5.11 17.21
N TYR A 214 -10.25 -5.18 18.23
CA TYR A 214 -10.68 -4.00 18.94
C TYR A 214 -9.51 -3.31 19.66
N ASP A 215 -9.34 -2.02 19.38
CA ASP A 215 -8.28 -1.18 19.93
C ASP A 215 -8.84 0.24 20.12
N PRO A 216 -9.03 0.71 21.37
CA PRO A 216 -9.60 2.02 21.65
C PRO A 216 -8.77 3.18 21.07
N ASP A 217 -7.44 3.09 21.11
CA ASP A 217 -6.55 4.14 20.59
C ASP A 217 -6.69 4.24 19.06
N ARG A 218 -6.88 3.10 18.38
CA ARG A 218 -7.11 3.07 16.94
C ARG A 218 -8.47 3.66 16.60
N ILE A 219 -9.50 3.41 17.37
CA ILE A 219 -10.84 3.97 17.15
C ILE A 219 -10.81 5.50 17.28
N GLU A 220 -10.06 6.03 18.24
CA GLU A 220 -9.91 7.48 18.36
C GLU A 220 -9.12 8.07 17.17
N ALA A 221 -8.08 7.38 16.70
CA ALA A 221 -7.38 7.76 15.47
C ALA A 221 -8.29 7.68 14.23
N ASP A 222 -9.16 6.68 14.15
CA ASP A 222 -10.15 6.56 13.07
C ASP A 222 -11.19 7.68 13.10
N ARG A 223 -11.61 8.12 14.28
CA ARG A 223 -12.44 9.30 14.46
C ARG A 223 -11.80 10.55 13.85
N ASP A 224 -10.52 10.75 14.08
CA ASP A 224 -9.77 11.87 13.48
C ASP A 224 -9.63 11.72 11.96
N LEU A 225 -9.45 10.50 11.45
CA LEU A 225 -9.40 10.24 10.01
C LEU A 225 -10.73 10.58 9.33
N ILE A 226 -11.86 10.17 9.92
CA ILE A 226 -13.19 10.52 9.42
C ILE A 226 -13.36 12.04 9.39
N ARG A 227 -13.02 12.72 10.49
CA ARG A 227 -13.12 14.17 10.56
C ARG A 227 -12.29 14.87 9.47
N ARG A 228 -11.05 14.47 9.28
CA ARG A 228 -10.17 15.02 8.23
C ARG A 228 -10.72 14.76 6.84
N PHE A 229 -11.24 13.56 6.61
CA PHE A 229 -11.85 13.21 5.33
C PHE A 229 -13.00 14.18 4.98
N TYR A 230 -13.93 14.42 5.90
CA TYR A 230 -15.02 15.37 5.66
C TYR A 230 -14.52 16.81 5.46
N LEU A 231 -13.55 17.26 6.25
CA LEU A 231 -12.95 18.59 6.12
C LEU A 231 -12.24 18.79 4.77
N SER A 232 -11.67 17.73 4.21
CA SER A 232 -11.04 17.79 2.88
C SER A 232 -12.04 17.69 1.73
N HIS A 233 -13.31 17.34 2.01
CA HIS A 233 -14.35 17.15 1.01
C HIS A 233 -15.51 18.15 1.14
N GLY A 234 -15.30 19.27 1.81
CA GLY A 234 -16.25 20.38 1.82
C GLY A 234 -17.10 20.55 3.07
N TYR A 235 -17.00 19.67 4.05
CA TYR A 235 -17.83 19.71 5.25
C TYR A 235 -17.10 20.42 6.40
N ALA A 236 -17.08 21.75 6.35
CA ALA A 236 -16.33 22.54 7.34
C ALA A 236 -16.90 22.47 8.77
N ASP A 237 -18.14 22.05 8.94
CA ASP A 237 -18.85 21.94 10.23
C ASP A 237 -18.87 20.53 10.80
N VAL A 238 -18.23 19.58 10.15
CA VAL A 238 -18.29 18.19 10.58
C VAL A 238 -17.81 17.99 12.02
N GLN A 239 -18.61 17.25 12.79
CA GLN A 239 -18.27 16.76 14.11
C GLN A 239 -18.51 15.27 14.18
N VAL A 240 -17.52 14.53 14.64
CA VAL A 240 -17.69 13.14 15.03
C VAL A 240 -17.97 13.13 16.54
N VAL A 241 -19.24 13.07 16.86
CA VAL A 241 -19.77 13.28 18.23
C VAL A 241 -19.33 12.15 19.16
N ALA A 242 -19.39 10.92 18.65
CA ALA A 242 -19.03 9.75 19.43
C ALA A 242 -18.38 8.68 18.56
N ALA A 243 -17.45 7.94 19.16
CA ALA A 243 -16.88 6.71 18.64
C ALA A 243 -16.91 5.68 19.77
N THR A 244 -17.88 4.77 19.76
CA THR A 244 -18.08 3.81 20.85
C THR A 244 -17.91 2.38 20.34
N GLY A 245 -17.25 1.56 21.14
CA GLY A 245 -17.13 0.13 20.89
C GLY A 245 -17.85 -0.66 21.98
N GLU A 246 -18.86 -1.42 21.62
CA GLU A 246 -19.64 -2.26 22.51
C GLU A 246 -19.37 -3.74 22.23
N TYR A 247 -19.11 -4.52 23.28
CA TYR A 247 -18.95 -5.95 23.15
C TYR A 247 -20.31 -6.62 23.05
N ASP A 248 -20.54 -7.35 21.95
CA ASP A 248 -21.73 -8.17 21.77
C ASP A 248 -21.43 -9.63 22.12
N PRO A 249 -21.95 -10.15 23.26
CA PRO A 249 -21.75 -11.53 23.68
C PRO A 249 -22.35 -12.55 22.71
N ALA A 250 -23.42 -12.19 21.98
CA ALA A 250 -24.07 -13.10 21.03
C ALA A 250 -23.21 -13.34 19.80
N GLN A 251 -22.50 -12.29 19.30
CA GLN A 251 -21.59 -12.36 18.15
C GLN A 251 -20.15 -12.65 18.58
N LYS A 252 -19.86 -12.68 19.88
CA LYS A 252 -18.50 -12.80 20.45
C LYS A 252 -17.52 -11.81 19.83
N GLY A 253 -17.92 -10.55 19.73
CA GLY A 253 -17.12 -9.52 19.08
C GLY A 253 -17.60 -8.12 19.40
N PHE A 254 -16.88 -7.12 18.91
CA PHE A 254 -17.21 -5.71 19.09
C PHE A 254 -18.02 -5.15 17.95
N THR A 255 -19.03 -4.37 18.29
CA THR A 255 -19.69 -3.43 17.37
C THR A 255 -19.18 -2.03 17.66
N ILE A 256 -18.62 -1.38 16.64
CA ILE A 256 -18.13 -0.01 16.72
C ILE A 256 -19.16 0.90 16.07
N THR A 257 -19.53 1.98 16.76
CA THR A 257 -20.48 2.97 16.23
C THR A 257 -19.83 4.35 16.22
N PHE A 258 -19.76 4.95 15.03
CA PHE A 258 -19.36 6.33 14.82
C PHE A 258 -20.59 7.19 14.59
N THR A 259 -20.83 8.19 15.43
CA THR A 259 -21.92 9.16 15.27
C THR A 259 -21.36 10.44 14.67
N ILE A 260 -21.86 10.82 13.49
CA ILE A 260 -21.34 11.92 12.69
C ILE A 260 -22.43 12.98 12.52
N GLU A 261 -22.08 14.23 12.73
CA GLU A 261 -22.86 15.39 12.31
C GLU A 261 -22.10 16.08 11.17
N GLU A 262 -22.54 15.85 9.93
CA GLU A 262 -21.81 16.30 8.74
C GLU A 262 -21.82 17.79 8.55
N GLY A 263 -22.92 18.44 8.88
CA GLY A 263 -23.19 19.81 8.49
C GLY A 263 -23.45 19.99 6.97
N PRO A 264 -23.59 21.21 6.48
CA PRO A 264 -23.78 21.49 5.06
C PRO A 264 -22.44 21.45 4.29
N LEU A 265 -22.54 21.20 2.98
CA LEU A 265 -21.42 21.33 2.06
C LEU A 265 -21.06 22.80 1.86
N TYR A 266 -19.80 23.15 2.06
CA TYR A 266 -19.25 24.50 1.86
C TYR A 266 -18.40 24.57 0.59
N ARG A 267 -18.36 25.74 0.00
CA ARG A 267 -17.42 26.10 -1.07
C ARG A 267 -16.52 27.23 -0.61
N PHE A 268 -15.38 27.40 -1.28
CA PHE A 268 -14.56 28.55 -1.02
C PHE A 268 -15.28 29.83 -1.46
N GLY A 269 -15.39 30.79 -0.53
CA GLY A 269 -15.80 32.16 -0.79
C GLY A 269 -14.67 32.99 -1.38
N ALA A 270 -14.57 34.25 -0.97
CA ALA A 270 -13.44 35.09 -1.34
C ALA A 270 -12.15 34.52 -0.75
N ILE A 271 -11.12 34.37 -1.58
CA ILE A 271 -9.78 33.98 -1.14
C ILE A 271 -8.85 35.13 -1.42
N ASP A 272 -8.11 35.58 -0.41
CA ASP A 272 -7.21 36.71 -0.53
C ASP A 272 -5.92 36.49 0.29
N VAL A 273 -4.88 37.22 -0.04
CA VAL A 273 -3.61 37.25 0.68
C VAL A 273 -3.39 38.68 1.18
N GLN A 274 -3.34 38.84 2.48
CA GLN A 274 -3.05 40.11 3.12
C GLN A 274 -1.61 40.10 3.67
N SER A 275 -0.71 40.82 3.03
CA SER A 275 0.66 40.96 3.51
C SER A 275 0.79 42.21 4.37
N ASN A 276 1.25 42.04 5.61
CA ASN A 276 1.65 43.12 6.49
C ASN A 276 3.13 43.52 6.28
N ILE A 277 3.84 42.82 5.38
CA ILE A 277 5.21 43.09 4.99
C ILE A 277 5.21 44.00 3.75
N ARG A 278 5.62 45.26 3.90
CA ARG A 278 5.53 46.27 2.83
C ARG A 278 6.21 45.91 1.51
N ALA A 279 7.27 45.13 1.57
CA ALA A 279 8.05 44.76 0.38
C ALA A 279 7.55 43.48 -0.32
N VAL A 280 6.55 42.80 0.24
CA VAL A 280 5.94 41.60 -0.36
C VAL A 280 4.59 41.99 -0.94
N ASP A 281 4.51 42.01 -2.27
CA ASP A 281 3.25 42.33 -2.97
C ASP A 281 2.28 41.15 -2.83
N SER A 282 1.13 41.39 -2.18
CA SER A 282 0.06 40.39 -2.04
C SER A 282 -0.42 39.84 -3.38
N ARG A 283 -0.36 40.63 -4.47
CA ARG A 283 -0.81 40.18 -5.80
C ARG A 283 0.09 39.10 -6.40
N SER A 284 1.40 39.17 -6.15
CA SER A 284 2.33 38.15 -6.63
C SER A 284 2.10 36.80 -5.93
N LEU A 285 1.66 36.83 -4.69
CA LEU A 285 1.35 35.66 -3.89
C LEU A 285 0.04 34.97 -4.29
N LEU A 286 -0.91 35.69 -4.92
CA LEU A 286 -2.15 35.08 -5.41
C LEU A 286 -1.91 33.97 -6.45
N ALA A 287 -0.83 34.06 -7.21
CA ALA A 287 -0.47 33.06 -8.21
C ALA A 287 -0.05 31.70 -7.60
N VAL A 288 0.31 31.70 -6.30
CA VAL A 288 0.78 30.50 -5.57
C VAL A 288 -0.39 29.75 -4.93
N LEU A 289 -1.58 30.35 -4.87
CA LEU A 289 -2.76 29.76 -4.25
C LEU A 289 -3.19 28.49 -4.99
N ARG A 290 -3.35 27.39 -4.26
CA ARG A 290 -3.87 26.11 -4.81
C ARG A 290 -5.40 26.08 -4.87
N THR A 291 -6.08 26.90 -4.08
CA THR A 291 -7.54 26.96 -3.97
C THR A 291 -8.08 28.17 -4.68
N ARG A 292 -9.26 28.03 -5.29
CA ARG A 292 -9.93 29.11 -6.01
C ARG A 292 -11.32 29.35 -5.44
N GLN A 293 -11.82 30.57 -5.60
CA GLN A 293 -13.20 30.89 -5.25
C GLN A 293 -14.18 30.02 -6.05
N GLY A 294 -15.14 29.42 -5.36
CA GLY A 294 -16.14 28.51 -5.94
C GLY A 294 -15.78 27.03 -5.90
N ASP A 295 -14.51 26.68 -5.70
CA ASP A 295 -14.11 25.29 -5.47
C ASP A 295 -14.76 24.74 -4.20
N VAL A 296 -14.89 23.43 -4.11
CA VAL A 296 -15.31 22.76 -2.87
C VAL A 296 -14.29 23.04 -1.78
N TYR A 297 -14.75 23.40 -0.58
CA TYR A 297 -13.89 23.65 0.55
C TYR A 297 -12.99 22.43 0.84
N ASN A 298 -11.71 22.69 1.04
CA ASN A 298 -10.72 21.66 1.30
C ASN A 298 -9.68 22.17 2.29
N ALA A 299 -9.69 21.60 3.50
CA ALA A 299 -8.77 21.98 4.57
C ALA A 299 -7.30 21.67 4.22
N ASP A 300 -7.05 20.53 3.58
CA ASP A 300 -5.69 20.14 3.15
C ASP A 300 -5.15 21.11 2.09
N GLY A 301 -6.02 21.63 1.23
CA GLY A 301 -5.68 22.68 0.26
C GLY A 301 -5.23 23.98 0.93
N ILE A 302 -5.84 24.34 2.06
CA ILE A 302 -5.44 25.51 2.85
C ILE A 302 -4.04 25.28 3.47
N GLU A 303 -3.80 24.12 4.09
CA GLU A 303 -2.50 23.77 4.68
C GLU A 303 -1.38 23.81 3.63
N LYS A 304 -1.60 23.20 2.48
CA LYS A 304 -0.63 23.23 1.36
C LYS A 304 -0.39 24.64 0.84
N THR A 305 -1.44 25.47 0.79
CA THR A 305 -1.31 26.86 0.39
C THR A 305 -0.47 27.67 1.38
N VAL A 306 -0.64 27.44 2.69
CA VAL A 306 0.21 28.05 3.73
C VAL A 306 1.68 27.68 3.54
N GLU A 307 1.97 26.43 3.23
CA GLU A 307 3.33 25.98 2.96
C GLU A 307 3.94 26.65 1.72
N ASP A 308 3.21 26.64 0.62
CA ASP A 308 3.67 27.23 -0.63
C ASP A 308 3.90 28.73 -0.49
N LEU A 309 2.99 29.45 0.18
CA LEU A 309 3.16 30.87 0.49
C LEU A 309 4.39 31.11 1.38
N THR A 310 4.58 30.28 2.41
CA THR A 310 5.74 30.39 3.30
C THR A 310 7.05 30.21 2.54
N VAL A 311 7.12 29.21 1.66
CA VAL A 311 8.31 28.96 0.82
C VAL A 311 8.56 30.14 -0.11
N GLU A 312 7.51 30.67 -0.75
CA GLU A 312 7.63 31.78 -1.70
C GLU A 312 8.10 33.08 -0.99
N ILE A 313 7.52 33.37 0.16
CA ILE A 313 7.89 34.53 0.96
C ILE A 313 9.34 34.41 1.46
N THR A 314 9.77 33.20 1.84
CA THR A 314 11.15 32.92 2.24
C THR A 314 12.12 33.18 1.08
N LYS A 315 11.78 32.81 -0.14
CA LYS A 315 12.57 33.11 -1.35
C LYS A 315 12.71 34.61 -1.61
N HIS A 316 11.69 35.39 -1.25
CA HIS A 316 11.72 36.85 -1.36
C HIS A 316 12.53 37.54 -0.23
N GLY A 317 13.22 36.78 0.60
CA GLY A 317 14.11 37.31 1.63
C GLY A 317 13.46 37.54 3.01
N TYR A 318 12.26 36.94 3.26
CA TYR A 318 11.55 37.07 4.55
C TYR A 318 11.43 35.72 5.26
N PRO A 319 12.52 35.16 5.78
CA PRO A 319 12.54 33.82 6.34
C PRO A 319 11.76 33.66 7.66
N PHE A 320 11.53 34.76 8.38
CA PHE A 320 10.77 34.74 9.66
C PHE A 320 9.26 34.94 9.47
N ALA A 321 8.82 35.19 8.25
CA ALA A 321 7.40 35.41 7.99
C ALA A 321 6.56 34.22 8.42
N THR A 322 5.42 34.51 8.98
CA THR A 322 4.41 33.53 9.35
C THR A 322 3.16 33.76 8.52
N VAL A 323 2.63 32.68 7.94
CA VAL A 323 1.38 32.72 7.18
C VAL A 323 0.29 32.08 8.03
N ARG A 324 -0.77 32.80 8.31
CA ARG A 324 -1.92 32.32 9.10
C ARG A 324 -3.19 32.41 8.28
N PRO A 325 -3.87 31.29 8.03
CA PRO A 325 -5.16 31.32 7.39
C PRO A 325 -6.21 31.84 8.38
N ARG A 326 -7.01 32.81 7.96
CA ARG A 326 -8.23 33.27 8.65
C ARG A 326 -9.43 32.84 7.83
N GLY A 327 -10.22 31.93 8.37
CA GLY A 327 -11.48 31.52 7.77
C GLY A 327 -12.62 32.40 8.25
N ASP A 328 -13.42 32.93 7.30
CA ASP A 328 -14.71 33.55 7.57
C ASP A 328 -15.82 32.69 6.98
N ARG A 329 -16.61 32.07 7.88
CA ARG A 329 -17.66 31.13 7.50
C ARG A 329 -18.99 31.80 7.42
N ASN A 330 -19.60 31.78 6.24
CA ASN A 330 -20.97 32.27 6.02
C ASN A 330 -21.91 31.07 5.85
N ALA A 331 -22.71 30.80 6.88
CA ALA A 331 -23.66 29.69 6.87
C ALA A 331 -24.83 29.89 5.89
N GLN A 332 -25.22 31.16 5.61
CA GLN A 332 -26.32 31.45 4.69
C GLN A 332 -25.93 31.17 3.25
N SER A 333 -24.75 31.60 2.82
CA SER A 333 -24.23 31.38 1.47
C SER A 333 -23.53 30.04 1.33
N ARG A 334 -23.32 29.30 2.42
CA ARG A 334 -22.52 28.05 2.49
C ARG A 334 -21.12 28.23 1.90
N THR A 335 -20.49 29.35 2.24
CA THR A 335 -19.12 29.63 1.78
C THR A 335 -18.19 29.89 2.94
N VAL A 336 -16.92 29.50 2.74
CA VAL A 336 -15.81 29.80 3.65
C VAL A 336 -14.87 30.75 2.92
N GLY A 337 -14.86 32.03 3.30
CA GLY A 337 -13.83 32.96 2.86
C GLY A 337 -12.52 32.64 3.58
N VAL A 338 -11.39 32.73 2.90
CA VAL A 338 -10.07 32.50 3.52
C VAL A 338 -9.15 33.66 3.18
N VAL A 339 -8.64 34.30 4.19
CA VAL A 339 -7.62 35.34 4.06
C VAL A 339 -6.30 34.81 4.67
N PHE A 340 -5.29 34.68 3.85
CA PHE A 340 -3.97 34.31 4.30
C PHE A 340 -3.24 35.58 4.78
N VAL A 341 -3.11 35.71 6.08
CA VAL A 341 -2.42 36.86 6.69
C VAL A 341 -0.95 36.53 6.80
N VAL A 342 -0.12 37.35 6.17
CA VAL A 342 1.33 37.25 6.19
C VAL A 342 1.89 38.30 7.17
N ASP A 343 2.46 37.83 8.26
CA ASP A 343 3.07 38.67 9.28
C ASP A 343 4.58 38.47 9.32
N GLU A 344 5.33 39.53 9.71
CA GLU A 344 6.72 39.37 10.07
C GLU A 344 6.78 38.70 11.44
N GLY A 345 7.17 37.43 11.46
CA GLY A 345 7.21 36.61 12.68
C GLY A 345 8.31 37.04 13.65
N VAL A 346 8.32 36.40 14.83
CA VAL A 346 9.38 36.60 15.81
C VAL A 346 10.70 36.10 15.25
N ARG A 347 11.75 36.91 15.39
CA ARG A 347 13.10 36.55 14.96
C ARG A 347 13.65 35.50 15.93
N ALA A 348 13.67 34.27 15.47
CA ALA A 348 14.28 33.15 16.18
C ALA A 348 15.15 32.37 15.22
N TYR A 349 16.31 31.93 15.68
CA TYR A 349 17.27 31.20 14.88
C TYR A 349 17.43 29.79 15.43
N ILE A 350 17.66 28.83 14.55
CA ILE A 350 17.94 27.44 14.94
C ILE A 350 19.36 27.39 15.51
N GLU A 351 19.46 27.08 16.78
CA GLU A 351 20.76 26.93 17.42
C GLU A 351 21.36 25.55 17.08
N ARG A 352 20.56 24.52 17.17
CA ARG A 352 20.98 23.15 16.95
C ARG A 352 19.79 22.25 16.59
N ILE A 353 20.02 21.26 15.74
CA ILE A 353 19.09 20.19 15.43
C ILE A 353 19.65 18.89 16.00
N ASN A 354 19.04 18.41 17.10
CA ASN A 354 19.42 17.18 17.75
C ASN A 354 18.58 16.04 17.20
N ILE A 355 19.22 15.00 16.70
CA ILE A 355 18.55 13.79 16.23
C ILE A 355 18.83 12.69 17.25
N ARG A 356 17.76 12.00 17.72
CA ARG A 356 17.86 10.98 18.76
C ARG A 356 17.05 9.76 18.35
N GLY A 357 17.51 8.57 18.76
CA GLY A 357 16.82 7.30 18.50
C GLY A 357 17.21 6.62 17.18
N ASN A 358 18.03 7.27 16.35
CA ASN A 358 18.54 6.72 15.09
C ASN A 358 19.78 5.84 15.35
N THR A 359 19.54 4.57 15.69
CA THR A 359 20.62 3.61 16.02
C THR A 359 21.25 2.97 14.78
N ARG A 360 20.51 2.85 13.69
CA ARG A 360 20.92 2.28 12.39
C ARG A 360 21.01 3.34 11.31
N THR A 361 20.01 4.22 11.23
CA THR A 361 19.96 5.29 10.24
C THR A 361 20.99 6.37 10.57
N ARG A 362 21.80 6.73 9.60
CA ARG A 362 22.81 7.77 9.76
C ARG A 362 22.15 9.14 9.92
N ASP A 363 22.74 10.00 10.74
CA ASP A 363 22.23 11.35 11.06
C ASP A 363 21.91 12.18 9.81
N TYR A 364 22.82 12.18 8.82
CA TYR A 364 22.63 12.96 7.59
C TYR A 364 21.38 12.55 6.78
N VAL A 365 20.91 11.32 6.90
CA VAL A 365 19.71 10.84 6.19
C VAL A 365 18.45 11.54 6.70
N ILE A 366 18.41 11.82 8.00
CA ILE A 366 17.30 12.55 8.64
C ILE A 366 17.50 14.06 8.42
N ARG A 367 18.73 14.54 8.58
CA ARG A 367 19.09 15.94 8.48
C ARG A 367 18.83 16.53 7.08
N ARG A 368 19.05 15.76 6.02
CA ARG A 368 18.80 16.21 4.63
C ARG A 368 17.32 16.41 4.28
N GLU A 369 16.40 15.92 5.11
CA GLU A 369 14.97 16.15 4.92
C GLU A 369 14.53 17.55 5.38
N PHE A 370 15.38 18.24 6.13
CA PHE A 370 15.17 19.65 6.48
C PHE A 370 15.60 20.56 5.32
N ASP A 371 14.77 21.55 5.02
CA ASP A 371 15.11 22.63 4.08
C ASP A 371 15.83 23.79 4.80
N ILE A 372 16.04 23.66 6.14
CA ILE A 372 16.69 24.63 7.02
C ILE A 372 17.78 23.94 7.83
N SER A 373 18.82 24.69 8.13
CA SER A 373 20.02 24.25 8.84
C SER A 373 20.23 24.97 10.15
N GLU A 374 21.20 24.56 10.91
CA GLU A 374 21.65 25.26 12.12
C GLU A 374 22.19 26.65 11.76
N GLY A 375 21.74 27.68 12.48
CA GLY A 375 22.01 29.08 12.17
C GLY A 375 20.94 29.75 11.32
N ASP A 376 20.09 28.99 10.65
CA ASP A 376 19.01 29.52 9.80
C ASP A 376 17.84 30.05 10.65
N PRO A 377 17.01 30.89 10.05
CA PRO A 377 15.77 31.35 10.68
C PRO A 377 14.83 30.20 10.99
N TYR A 378 14.29 30.20 12.19
CA TYR A 378 13.26 29.23 12.58
C TYR A 378 11.95 29.48 11.86
N ASN A 379 11.43 28.48 11.18
CA ASN A 379 10.13 28.52 10.54
C ASN A 379 9.35 27.23 10.79
N ARG A 380 8.22 27.36 11.46
CA ARG A 380 7.38 26.22 11.87
C ARG A 380 6.89 25.39 10.67
N ALA A 381 6.45 26.04 9.59
CA ALA A 381 5.91 25.33 8.44
C ALA A 381 6.98 24.46 7.76
N LEU A 382 8.24 24.94 7.70
CA LEU A 382 9.35 24.16 7.15
C LEU A 382 9.71 22.96 8.02
N ILE A 383 9.57 23.10 9.35
CA ILE A 383 9.78 22.00 10.30
C ILE A 383 8.68 20.95 10.16
N ASP A 384 7.42 21.34 10.11
CA ASP A 384 6.29 20.43 9.91
C ASP A 384 6.40 19.70 8.57
N ARG A 385 6.92 20.37 7.54
CA ARG A 385 7.25 19.75 6.24
C ARG A 385 8.37 18.71 6.38
N ALA A 386 9.43 19.03 7.12
CA ALA A 386 10.50 18.07 7.38
C ALA A 386 9.99 16.84 8.14
N GLU A 387 9.12 17.03 9.14
CA GLU A 387 8.50 15.93 9.89
C GLU A 387 7.72 14.99 8.97
N ARG A 388 6.89 15.52 8.07
CA ARG A 388 6.17 14.71 7.09
C ARG A 388 7.11 13.95 6.16
N ARG A 389 8.20 14.57 5.69
CA ARG A 389 9.20 13.92 4.83
C ARG A 389 9.90 12.78 5.55
N ILE A 390 10.33 13.00 6.80
CA ILE A 390 10.95 11.95 7.63
C ILE A 390 9.98 10.79 7.84
N LYS A 391 8.70 11.06 8.12
CA LYS A 391 7.66 10.01 8.21
C LYS A 391 7.50 9.25 6.90
N ASN A 392 7.55 9.93 5.76
CA ASN A 392 7.40 9.32 4.43
C ASN A 392 8.59 8.44 4.02
N LEU A 393 9.76 8.55 4.66
CA LEU A 393 10.86 7.61 4.47
C LEU A 393 10.46 6.18 4.84
N ASN A 394 9.47 6.01 5.73
CA ASN A 394 9.05 4.72 6.26
C ASN A 394 10.19 3.91 6.92
N PHE A 395 11.16 4.61 7.51
CA PHE A 395 12.25 4.02 8.30
C PHE A 395 11.93 4.03 9.79
N PHE A 396 10.93 4.80 10.19
CA PHE A 396 10.60 5.08 11.58
C PHE A 396 9.13 4.73 11.86
N LYS A 397 8.92 4.11 13.02
CA LYS A 397 7.59 3.83 13.57
C LYS A 397 6.95 5.10 14.12
N THR A 398 7.74 5.91 14.85
CA THR A 398 7.34 7.20 15.35
C THR A 398 8.37 8.26 15.00
N VAL A 399 7.91 9.46 14.68
CA VAL A 399 8.72 10.66 14.47
C VAL A 399 8.04 11.78 15.20
N LYS A 400 8.76 12.40 16.15
CA LYS A 400 8.28 13.52 16.93
C LYS A 400 9.31 14.64 16.90
N ILE A 401 8.91 15.83 16.46
CA ILE A 401 9.76 17.00 16.47
C ILE A 401 9.26 17.96 17.57
N THR A 402 10.14 18.33 18.47
CA THR A 402 9.86 19.25 19.57
C THR A 402 10.85 20.39 19.57
N ASN A 403 10.41 21.55 20.03
CA ASN A 403 11.22 22.76 20.12
C ASN A 403 11.48 23.09 21.58
N GLU A 404 12.72 23.35 21.90
CA GLU A 404 13.16 23.80 23.23
C GLU A 404 13.80 25.19 23.13
N PRO A 405 13.69 26.06 24.17
CA PRO A 405 14.45 27.30 24.24
C PRO A 405 15.97 27.04 24.14
N GLY A 406 16.67 27.82 23.36
CA GLY A 406 18.13 27.76 23.24
C GLY A 406 18.87 28.55 24.31
N SER A 407 20.14 28.81 24.05
CA SER A 407 21.04 29.54 24.94
C SER A 407 20.69 31.03 25.08
N ALA A 408 19.90 31.59 24.15
CA ALA A 408 19.45 32.98 24.16
C ALA A 408 17.95 33.05 23.81
N PRO A 409 17.24 34.14 24.12
CA PRO A 409 15.81 34.27 23.86
C PRO A 409 15.43 34.21 22.39
N ASP A 410 16.36 34.47 21.47
CA ASP A 410 16.21 34.38 20.02
C ASP A 410 16.73 33.06 19.45
N ARG A 411 17.03 32.06 20.28
CA ARG A 411 17.55 30.77 19.88
C ARG A 411 16.56 29.65 20.20
N VAL A 412 16.46 28.70 19.28
CA VAL A 412 15.60 27.52 19.41
C VAL A 412 16.40 26.26 19.11
N VAL A 413 16.29 25.27 19.97
CA VAL A 413 16.84 23.93 19.73
C VAL A 413 15.72 23.03 19.25
N ILE A 414 15.95 22.35 18.11
CA ILE A 414 15.01 21.41 17.54
C ILE A 414 15.45 20.00 17.93
N ASN A 415 14.60 19.26 18.62
CA ASN A 415 14.83 17.86 18.96
C ASN A 415 13.95 16.99 18.06
N VAL A 416 14.59 16.07 17.35
CA VAL A 416 13.97 15.09 16.46
C VAL A 416 14.11 13.71 17.09
N ASP A 417 13.07 13.25 17.77
CA ASP A 417 13.02 11.95 18.40
C ASP A 417 12.37 10.94 17.43
N VAL A 418 13.13 9.90 17.08
CA VAL A 418 12.67 8.86 16.14
C VAL A 418 12.75 7.48 16.79
N GLU A 419 11.81 6.60 16.42
CA GLU A 419 11.84 5.18 16.77
C GLU A 419 11.93 4.38 15.47
N GLU A 420 13.05 3.67 15.28
CA GLU A 420 13.31 2.93 14.04
C GLU A 420 12.43 1.69 13.90
N THR A 421 12.02 1.39 12.68
CA THR A 421 11.37 0.14 12.31
C THR A 421 12.26 -0.70 11.40
N SER A 422 11.88 -1.95 11.15
CA SER A 422 12.57 -2.77 10.15
C SER A 422 12.37 -2.19 8.75
N THR A 423 13.46 -2.00 8.01
CA THR A 423 13.47 -1.47 6.64
C THR A 423 13.70 -2.55 5.59
N GLY A 424 14.10 -3.75 6.05
CA GLY A 424 14.22 -4.94 5.20
C GLY A 424 12.85 -5.55 4.91
N ASP A 425 12.66 -5.97 3.67
CA ASP A 425 11.46 -6.62 3.17
C ASP A 425 11.84 -7.91 2.44
N PHE A 426 11.24 -9.01 2.84
CA PHE A 426 11.33 -10.28 2.16
C PHE A 426 9.94 -10.66 1.65
N SER A 427 9.79 -10.77 0.33
CA SER A 427 8.51 -11.12 -0.25
C SER A 427 8.60 -12.34 -1.16
N VAL A 428 7.61 -13.20 -1.03
CA VAL A 428 7.36 -14.33 -1.93
C VAL A 428 5.99 -14.09 -2.54
N MET A 429 5.96 -13.98 -3.85
CA MET A 429 4.72 -13.78 -4.61
C MET A 429 4.52 -14.95 -5.55
N GLY A 430 3.28 -15.38 -5.69
CA GLY A 430 2.88 -16.37 -6.68
C GLY A 430 1.61 -15.88 -7.36
N GLY A 431 1.48 -16.13 -8.65
CA GLY A 431 0.32 -15.71 -9.41
C GLY A 431 0.12 -16.53 -10.65
N TYR A 432 -1.03 -16.35 -11.26
CA TYR A 432 -1.38 -16.89 -12.55
C TYR A 432 -2.02 -15.78 -13.39
N SER A 433 -1.62 -15.70 -14.63
CA SER A 433 -2.26 -14.82 -15.61
C SER A 433 -2.53 -15.63 -16.87
N THR A 434 -3.62 -15.31 -17.56
CA THR A 434 -3.91 -15.95 -18.86
C THR A 434 -2.84 -15.65 -19.92
N ALA A 435 -2.06 -14.57 -19.74
CA ALA A 435 -0.97 -14.20 -20.64
C ALA A 435 0.34 -14.90 -20.32
N ASP A 436 0.74 -14.88 -19.03
CA ASP A 436 2.07 -15.30 -18.59
C ASP A 436 2.08 -16.72 -17.98
N GLY A 437 0.89 -17.34 -17.79
CA GLY A 437 0.76 -18.63 -17.12
C GLY A 437 1.06 -18.52 -15.62
N PHE A 438 1.48 -19.59 -14.99
CA PHE A 438 1.93 -19.61 -13.61
C PHE A 438 3.29 -18.92 -13.48
N MET A 439 3.40 -18.05 -12.48
CA MET A 439 4.66 -17.39 -12.15
C MET A 439 4.84 -17.28 -10.63
N GLY A 440 6.08 -17.35 -10.19
CA GLY A 440 6.51 -17.08 -8.83
C GLY A 440 7.64 -16.07 -8.83
N GLN A 441 7.68 -15.22 -7.83
CA GLN A 441 8.77 -14.28 -7.61
C GLN A 441 9.17 -14.28 -6.15
N VAL A 442 10.46 -14.34 -5.91
CA VAL A 442 11.06 -14.12 -4.60
C VAL A 442 11.86 -12.84 -4.68
N SER A 443 11.66 -11.94 -3.72
CA SER A 443 12.45 -10.72 -3.67
C SER A 443 12.89 -10.39 -2.25
N VAL A 444 14.09 -9.82 -2.16
CA VAL A 444 14.66 -9.23 -0.96
C VAL A 444 14.91 -7.76 -1.26
N ALA A 445 14.42 -6.90 -0.41
CA ALA A 445 14.62 -5.46 -0.54
C ALA A 445 15.08 -4.87 0.79
N GLU A 446 15.94 -3.86 0.73
CA GLU A 446 16.35 -3.06 1.85
C GLU A 446 16.16 -1.59 1.47
N ARG A 447 15.30 -0.88 2.22
CA ARG A 447 14.97 0.53 1.95
C ARG A 447 15.99 1.49 2.52
N ASN A 448 16.75 1.05 3.50
CA ASN A 448 17.74 1.84 4.20
C ASN A 448 19.07 1.10 4.28
N LEU A 449 19.63 0.76 3.13
CA LEU A 449 20.85 -0.04 3.01
C LEU A 449 21.99 0.55 3.84
N LEU A 450 22.49 -0.21 4.81
CA LEU A 450 23.55 0.19 5.75
C LEU A 450 23.26 1.52 6.48
N GLY A 451 22.00 1.86 6.67
CA GLY A 451 21.59 3.09 7.32
C GLY A 451 21.81 4.38 6.49
N THR A 452 22.10 4.25 5.20
CA THR A 452 22.45 5.37 4.32
C THR A 452 21.25 5.97 3.57
N GLY A 453 20.05 5.41 3.76
CA GLY A 453 18.84 5.81 3.06
C GLY A 453 18.78 5.37 1.61
N ARG A 454 19.68 4.46 1.18
CA ARG A 454 19.71 3.88 -0.16
C ARG A 454 18.76 2.71 -0.25
N PHE A 455 18.15 2.54 -1.40
CA PHE A 455 17.31 1.40 -1.69
C PHE A 455 18.07 0.35 -2.51
N ALA A 456 17.97 -0.89 -2.11
CA ALA A 456 18.44 -2.02 -2.92
C ALA A 456 17.40 -3.13 -2.92
N ARG A 457 17.17 -3.75 -4.08
CA ARG A 457 16.28 -4.88 -4.24
C ARG A 457 16.90 -5.90 -5.18
N ALA A 458 16.84 -7.16 -4.80
CA ALA A 458 17.14 -8.29 -5.68
C ALA A 458 15.87 -9.13 -5.83
N SER A 459 15.53 -9.52 -7.04
CA SER A 459 14.37 -10.36 -7.32
C SER A 459 14.71 -11.49 -8.29
N LEU A 460 14.13 -12.64 -8.04
CA LEU A 460 14.16 -13.82 -8.89
C LEU A 460 12.74 -14.16 -9.30
N THR A 461 12.49 -14.18 -10.60
CA THR A 461 11.21 -14.58 -11.18
C THR A 461 11.38 -15.91 -11.89
N ALA A 462 10.46 -16.85 -11.63
CA ALA A 462 10.39 -18.13 -12.32
C ALA A 462 8.92 -18.45 -12.64
N GLY A 463 8.65 -18.72 -13.89
CA GLY A 463 7.29 -18.98 -14.36
C GLY A 463 7.25 -19.89 -15.57
N GLN A 464 6.05 -20.15 -16.05
CA GLN A 464 5.80 -21.02 -17.19
C GLN A 464 6.44 -20.45 -18.46
N TYR A 465 6.27 -19.15 -18.67
CA TYR A 465 6.75 -18.46 -19.88
C TYR A 465 7.76 -17.34 -19.60
N VAL A 466 8.06 -17.06 -18.35
CA VAL A 466 9.00 -15.98 -17.98
C VAL A 466 9.95 -16.44 -16.90
N ARG A 467 11.23 -16.16 -17.08
CA ARG A 467 12.30 -16.37 -16.08
C ARG A 467 13.20 -15.15 -16.05
N GLY A 468 13.70 -14.80 -14.87
CA GLY A 468 14.63 -13.67 -14.81
C GLY A 468 15.14 -13.36 -13.44
N VAL A 469 16.22 -12.59 -13.44
CA VAL A 469 16.81 -12.01 -12.26
C VAL A 469 16.91 -10.50 -12.48
N GLU A 470 16.64 -9.75 -11.43
CA GLU A 470 16.72 -8.29 -11.48
C GLU A 470 17.33 -7.77 -10.18
N PHE A 471 18.24 -6.83 -10.31
CA PHE A 471 18.81 -6.08 -9.20
C PHE A 471 18.57 -4.59 -9.44
N ASN A 472 17.94 -3.93 -8.47
CA ASN A 472 17.68 -2.49 -8.49
C ASN A 472 18.45 -1.84 -7.34
N PHE A 473 19.14 -0.75 -7.63
CA PHE A 473 19.77 0.10 -6.65
C PHE A 473 19.39 1.55 -6.90
N VAL A 474 19.00 2.28 -5.85
CA VAL A 474 18.63 3.69 -5.96
C VAL A 474 19.25 4.49 -4.81
N GLU A 475 19.97 5.54 -5.17
CA GLU A 475 20.40 6.62 -4.29
C GLU A 475 19.37 7.76 -4.42
N PRO A 476 18.56 8.05 -3.40
CA PRO A 476 17.51 9.07 -3.48
C PRO A 476 18.05 10.51 -3.46
N TYR A 477 19.30 10.71 -3.02
CA TYR A 477 19.97 12.00 -2.96
C TYR A 477 21.35 11.90 -3.63
N LEU A 478 21.35 12.01 -4.94
CA LEU A 478 22.59 11.94 -5.72
C LEU A 478 23.41 13.21 -5.53
N LEU A 479 24.66 13.07 -5.10
CA LEU A 479 25.58 14.20 -4.83
C LEU A 479 24.98 15.23 -3.85
N ASP A 480 24.22 14.77 -2.86
CA ASP A 480 23.52 15.58 -1.85
C ASP A 480 22.45 16.53 -2.40
N TYR A 481 22.14 16.44 -3.70
CA TYR A 481 20.99 17.11 -4.28
C TYR A 481 19.75 16.21 -4.20
N ARG A 482 18.57 16.83 -4.13
CA ARG A 482 17.27 16.11 -4.14
C ARG A 482 16.95 15.57 -5.55
N MET A 483 17.85 14.74 -6.06
CA MET A 483 17.74 14.04 -7.32
C MET A 483 18.06 12.57 -7.06
N SER A 484 17.25 11.65 -7.59
CA SER A 484 17.56 10.23 -7.44
C SER A 484 18.46 9.75 -8.57
N GLY A 485 19.43 8.92 -8.22
CA GLY A 485 20.23 8.14 -9.17
C GLY A 485 19.96 6.66 -8.97
N GLY A 486 19.76 5.91 -10.03
CA GLY A 486 19.49 4.49 -9.96
C GLY A 486 20.17 3.69 -11.04
N ILE A 487 20.42 2.41 -10.72
CA ILE A 487 20.91 1.42 -11.66
C ILE A 487 20.07 0.16 -11.52
N ASP A 488 19.56 -0.36 -12.63
CA ASP A 488 18.93 -1.66 -12.71
C ASP A 488 19.82 -2.57 -13.54
N LEU A 489 20.09 -3.76 -13.02
CA LEU A 489 20.71 -4.86 -13.75
C LEU A 489 19.65 -5.93 -13.92
N PHE A 490 19.48 -6.42 -15.13
CA PHE A 490 18.47 -7.42 -15.41
C PHE A 490 18.96 -8.46 -16.41
N ALA A 491 18.48 -9.67 -16.22
CA ALA A 491 18.51 -10.73 -17.21
C ALA A 491 17.15 -11.43 -17.21
N ARG A 492 16.46 -11.36 -18.32
CA ARG A 492 15.10 -11.87 -18.48
C ARG A 492 15.02 -12.75 -19.72
N GLN A 493 14.39 -13.89 -19.57
CA GLN A 493 14.04 -14.78 -20.64
C GLN A 493 12.53 -14.96 -20.70
N THR A 494 11.94 -14.68 -21.84
CA THR A 494 10.56 -15.04 -22.16
C THR A 494 10.61 -16.26 -23.08
N LEU A 495 9.87 -17.28 -22.74
CA LEU A 495 9.77 -18.51 -23.53
C LEU A 495 8.63 -18.39 -24.53
N ALA A 496 8.67 -19.22 -25.57
CA ALA A 496 7.55 -19.36 -26.48
C ALA A 496 6.26 -19.72 -25.72
N SER A 497 5.15 -19.14 -26.13
CA SER A 497 3.85 -19.27 -25.47
C SER A 497 2.77 -19.59 -26.50
N PRO A 498 1.53 -19.91 -26.12
CA PRO A 498 0.44 -20.11 -27.09
C PRO A 498 0.13 -18.88 -27.96
N TYR A 499 0.72 -17.72 -27.61
CA TYR A 499 0.47 -16.43 -28.27
C TYR A 499 1.61 -15.96 -29.17
N LEU A 500 2.83 -16.44 -28.91
CA LEU A 500 4.06 -16.12 -29.65
C LEU A 500 4.88 -17.39 -29.83
N SER A 501 5.19 -17.73 -31.08
CA SER A 501 5.94 -18.95 -31.45
C SER A 501 7.41 -18.92 -30.99
N TYR A 502 7.91 -17.78 -30.59
CA TYR A 502 9.31 -17.56 -30.21
C TYR A 502 9.45 -17.05 -28.79
N GLY A 503 10.61 -17.24 -28.23
CA GLY A 503 11.04 -16.63 -26.97
C GLY A 503 12.02 -15.50 -27.20
N THR A 504 12.27 -14.72 -26.15
CA THR A 504 13.29 -13.65 -26.16
C THR A 504 14.16 -13.73 -24.91
N THR A 505 15.44 -13.43 -25.08
CA THR A 505 16.37 -13.28 -23.95
C THR A 505 16.93 -11.86 -23.98
N ASN A 506 16.70 -11.13 -22.88
CA ASN A 506 17.12 -9.74 -22.72
C ASN A 506 17.98 -9.61 -21.47
N TYR A 507 19.17 -9.04 -21.57
CA TYR A 507 20.02 -8.76 -20.42
C TYR A 507 20.77 -7.43 -20.60
N GLY A 508 20.87 -6.67 -19.53
CA GLY A 508 21.47 -5.35 -19.62
C GLY A 508 21.37 -4.53 -18.37
N THR A 509 21.53 -3.23 -18.55
CA THR A 509 21.47 -2.24 -17.48
C THR A 509 20.66 -1.01 -17.88
N ASN A 510 19.96 -0.42 -16.90
CA ASN A 510 19.33 0.88 -17.02
C ASN A 510 19.94 1.82 -15.98
N LEU A 511 20.42 2.96 -16.43
CA LEU A 511 20.77 4.08 -15.56
C LEU A 511 19.60 5.05 -15.54
N LYS A 512 19.20 5.50 -14.34
CA LYS A 512 18.03 6.35 -14.14
C LYS A 512 18.41 7.56 -13.29
N PHE A 513 17.92 8.73 -13.67
CA PHE A 513 18.06 9.97 -12.91
C PHE A 513 16.69 10.61 -12.77
N GLY A 514 16.19 10.70 -11.55
CA GLY A 514 14.89 11.28 -11.24
C GLY A 514 15.05 12.69 -10.66
N ILE A 515 14.35 13.63 -11.25
CA ILE A 515 14.36 15.05 -10.87
C ILE A 515 12.93 15.44 -10.52
N PRO A 516 12.59 15.66 -9.23
CA PRO A 516 11.30 16.20 -8.87
C PRO A 516 11.25 17.69 -9.24
N LEU A 517 10.47 18.04 -10.27
CA LEU A 517 10.27 19.42 -10.69
C LEU A 517 9.30 20.15 -9.77
N ARG A 518 8.24 19.44 -9.36
CA ARG A 518 7.24 19.84 -8.37
C ARG A 518 6.78 18.60 -7.61
N GLU A 519 5.91 18.74 -6.62
CA GLU A 519 5.35 17.60 -5.88
C GLU A 519 4.52 16.66 -6.76
N ASP A 520 3.86 17.21 -7.77
CA ASP A 520 2.99 16.53 -8.72
C ASP A 520 3.65 16.25 -10.07
N LEU A 521 4.85 16.78 -10.32
CA LEU A 521 5.56 16.68 -11.61
C LEU A 521 7.00 16.22 -11.43
N SER A 522 7.36 15.13 -12.06
CA SER A 522 8.72 14.58 -12.08
C SER A 522 9.23 14.35 -13.48
N LEU A 523 10.53 14.59 -13.67
CA LEU A 523 11.28 14.26 -14.87
C LEU A 523 12.23 13.11 -14.55
N GLN A 524 12.20 12.06 -15.34
CA GLN A 524 13.15 10.97 -15.30
C GLN A 524 13.99 10.94 -16.57
N LEU A 525 15.30 11.05 -16.43
CA LEU A 525 16.23 10.76 -17.52
C LEU A 525 16.68 9.32 -17.37
N ARG A 526 16.81 8.61 -18.48
CA ARG A 526 17.25 7.20 -18.48
C ARG A 526 18.23 6.95 -19.61
N TYR A 527 19.14 6.02 -19.37
CA TYR A 527 19.98 5.44 -20.39
C TYR A 527 19.93 3.93 -20.23
N SER A 528 19.47 3.25 -21.26
CA SER A 528 19.35 1.80 -21.30
C SER A 528 20.32 1.22 -22.30
N ILE A 529 21.09 0.24 -21.88
CA ILE A 529 21.91 -0.59 -22.76
C ILE A 529 21.63 -2.05 -22.44
N TYR A 530 21.21 -2.78 -23.45
CA TYR A 530 20.90 -4.20 -23.28
C TYR A 530 21.10 -4.95 -24.59
N ALA A 531 21.36 -6.24 -24.45
CA ALA A 531 21.37 -7.18 -25.54
C ALA A 531 20.04 -7.93 -25.57
N GLN A 532 19.49 -8.12 -26.75
CA GLN A 532 18.30 -8.90 -26.99
C GLN A 532 18.56 -9.96 -28.04
N GLN A 533 17.94 -11.11 -27.87
CA GLN A 533 18.09 -12.24 -28.77
C GLN A 533 16.79 -13.02 -28.83
N ILE A 534 16.41 -13.45 -30.04
CA ILE A 534 15.30 -14.37 -30.24
C ILE A 534 15.75 -15.80 -29.95
N SER A 535 14.83 -16.62 -29.45
CA SER A 535 14.97 -18.07 -29.38
C SER A 535 13.77 -18.73 -30.08
N LEU A 536 14.04 -19.62 -30.99
CA LEU A 536 13.03 -20.32 -31.80
C LEU A 536 13.27 -21.83 -31.72
N ALA A 537 12.21 -22.61 -31.66
CA ALA A 537 12.32 -24.05 -31.76
C ALA A 537 12.84 -24.45 -33.17
N SER A 538 13.69 -25.45 -33.21
CA SER A 538 14.37 -25.88 -34.48
C SER A 538 13.39 -26.29 -35.57
N ASP A 539 12.29 -26.92 -35.20
CA ASP A 539 11.21 -27.35 -36.09
C ASP A 539 10.47 -26.15 -36.73
N LEU A 540 10.33 -25.04 -36.01
CA LEU A 540 9.72 -23.81 -36.53
C LEU A 540 10.66 -23.02 -37.47
N ASN A 541 11.94 -23.38 -37.51
CA ASN A 541 12.91 -22.84 -38.46
C ASN A 541 13.27 -23.82 -39.59
N ASP A 542 12.64 -24.99 -39.63
CA ASP A 542 12.88 -26.02 -40.62
C ASP A 542 11.84 -25.97 -41.73
N CYS A 543 12.25 -25.64 -42.97
CA CYS A 543 11.39 -25.61 -44.14
C CYS A 543 10.85 -26.97 -44.54
N ASN A 544 11.27 -28.07 -43.93
CA ASN A 544 10.69 -29.41 -44.11
C ASN A 544 9.61 -29.76 -43.07
N ASN A 545 9.36 -28.91 -42.10
CA ASN A 545 8.34 -29.16 -41.11
C ASN A 545 6.94 -29.08 -41.69
N ILE A 546 6.27 -30.23 -41.78
CA ILE A 546 4.93 -30.37 -42.33
C ILE A 546 3.90 -30.27 -41.21
N ASN A 547 2.88 -29.44 -41.39
CA ASN A 547 1.79 -29.34 -40.43
C ASN A 547 0.86 -30.56 -40.52
N PRO A 548 0.93 -31.53 -39.56
CA PRO A 548 0.13 -32.75 -39.67
C PRO A 548 -1.38 -32.51 -39.44
N ASN A 549 -1.74 -31.33 -38.84
CA ASN A 549 -3.13 -31.01 -38.55
C ASN A 549 -3.86 -30.29 -39.71
N ALA A 550 -3.15 -29.91 -40.74
CA ALA A 550 -3.71 -29.23 -41.92
C ALA A 550 -4.10 -30.16 -43.04
N MET A 551 -4.54 -31.36 -42.71
CA MET A 551 -4.86 -32.46 -43.69
C MET A 551 -6.17 -32.26 -44.46
N THR A 552 -6.57 -31.08 -44.83
CA THR A 552 -7.73 -30.91 -45.71
C THR A 552 -7.30 -30.32 -47.04
N SER A 553 -7.79 -30.91 -48.11
CA SER A 553 -7.61 -30.43 -49.47
C SER A 553 -7.92 -28.94 -49.60
N PHE A 554 -6.88 -28.12 -49.57
CA PHE A 554 -7.03 -26.69 -49.80
C PHE A 554 -7.19 -26.41 -51.31
N PRO A 555 -8.26 -25.70 -51.70
CA PRO A 555 -8.25 -24.99 -52.96
C PRO A 555 -7.14 -23.94 -52.90
N THR A 556 -6.58 -23.57 -54.03
CA THR A 556 -5.42 -22.69 -54.15
C THR A 556 -5.30 -21.69 -53.01
N PRO A 557 -4.13 -21.60 -52.33
CA PRO A 557 -3.92 -20.85 -51.07
C PRO A 557 -4.46 -19.42 -51.09
N VAL A 558 -4.38 -18.79 -52.24
CA VAL A 558 -4.81 -17.40 -52.50
C VAL A 558 -6.33 -17.25 -52.41
N ALA A 559 -7.10 -18.21 -52.93
CA ALA A 559 -8.56 -18.14 -52.90
C ALA A 559 -9.12 -18.36 -51.47
N LEU A 560 -8.45 -19.17 -50.66
CA LEU A 560 -8.86 -19.44 -49.30
C LEU A 560 -8.59 -18.24 -48.36
N ALA A 561 -7.43 -17.62 -48.48
CA ALA A 561 -7.12 -16.42 -47.71
C ALA A 561 -8.08 -15.28 -48.06
N ALA A 562 -8.38 -15.08 -49.32
CA ALA A 562 -9.36 -14.08 -49.76
C ALA A 562 -10.80 -14.40 -49.31
N ALA A 563 -11.21 -15.67 -49.36
CA ALA A 563 -12.55 -16.09 -48.96
C ALA A 563 -12.73 -16.07 -47.43
N SER A 564 -11.70 -16.47 -46.67
CA SER A 564 -11.76 -16.48 -45.22
C SER A 564 -11.72 -15.07 -44.58
N LEU A 565 -11.14 -14.10 -45.29
CA LEU A 565 -11.05 -12.71 -44.81
C LEU A 565 -12.27 -11.86 -45.19
N GLY A 566 -13.19 -12.37 -46.02
CA GLY A 566 -14.41 -11.65 -46.44
C GLY A 566 -14.13 -10.31 -47.15
N VAL A 567 -12.96 -10.17 -47.81
CA VAL A 567 -12.50 -8.91 -48.41
C VAL A 567 -13.13 -8.74 -49.81
N PRO A 568 -13.98 -7.73 -50.00
CA PRO A 568 -14.49 -7.41 -51.34
C PRO A 568 -13.37 -6.93 -52.27
N GLY A 569 -13.16 -7.60 -53.39
CA GLY A 569 -12.14 -7.21 -54.38
C GLY A 569 -10.83 -7.99 -54.33
N GLY A 570 -10.70 -8.94 -53.40
CA GLY A 570 -9.53 -9.81 -53.29
C GLY A 570 -8.36 -9.22 -52.52
N ILE A 571 -7.34 -10.05 -52.26
CA ILE A 571 -6.17 -9.74 -51.42
C ILE A 571 -5.42 -8.47 -51.85
N ASN A 572 -5.35 -8.19 -53.13
CA ASN A 572 -4.64 -7.03 -53.65
C ASN A 572 -5.22 -5.67 -53.24
N ALA A 573 -6.52 -5.60 -52.90
CA ALA A 573 -7.15 -4.38 -52.46
C ALA A 573 -6.92 -4.13 -50.95
N ALA A 574 -6.75 -5.19 -50.15
CA ALA A 574 -6.52 -5.09 -48.70
C ALA A 574 -5.03 -5.09 -48.31
N TYR A 575 -4.18 -5.68 -49.15
CA TYR A 575 -2.76 -5.86 -48.89
C TYR A 575 -1.89 -5.43 -50.08
N PRO A 576 -1.69 -4.15 -50.31
CA PRO A 576 -1.00 -3.62 -51.49
C PRO A 576 0.47 -4.05 -51.63
N ALA A 577 1.09 -4.50 -50.55
CA ALA A 577 2.45 -5.04 -50.59
C ALA A 577 2.57 -6.46 -51.11
N TRP A 578 1.43 -7.17 -51.29
CA TRP A 578 1.44 -8.53 -51.78
C TRP A 578 1.26 -8.58 -53.27
N ASN A 579 2.22 -9.19 -53.97
CA ASN A 579 2.16 -9.39 -55.45
C ASN A 579 2.03 -10.88 -55.77
N PRO A 580 0.84 -11.32 -56.24
CA PRO A 580 0.61 -12.74 -56.50
C PRO A 580 1.49 -13.33 -57.58
N THR A 581 2.09 -12.52 -58.45
CA THR A 581 2.98 -12.99 -59.53
C THR A 581 4.34 -13.44 -59.05
N ASN A 582 4.78 -12.97 -57.86
CA ASN A 582 6.05 -13.37 -57.26
C ASN A 582 5.92 -14.53 -56.26
N PHE A 583 4.68 -15.00 -56.06
CA PHE A 583 4.40 -16.09 -55.13
C PHE A 583 4.64 -17.43 -55.85
N GLN A 584 5.82 -18.02 -55.68
CA GLN A 584 6.07 -19.35 -56.19
C GLN A 584 5.29 -20.36 -55.33
N SER A 585 4.29 -21.00 -55.90
CA SER A 585 3.39 -21.96 -55.25
C SER A 585 4.09 -23.16 -54.60
N ASN A 586 5.37 -23.32 -54.82
CA ASN A 586 6.15 -24.47 -54.33
C ASN A 586 6.71 -24.31 -52.91
N CYS A 587 6.63 -23.13 -52.34
CA CYS A 587 7.19 -22.87 -50.98
C CYS A 587 6.23 -23.18 -49.83
N LEU A 588 4.93 -23.16 -50.07
CA LEU A 588 3.91 -23.34 -49.05
C LEU A 588 3.52 -24.81 -48.85
N TYR A 589 3.92 -25.68 -49.79
CA TYR A 589 3.54 -27.08 -49.74
C TYR A 589 4.71 -27.96 -50.15
N GLN A 590 5.09 -28.87 -49.28
CA GLN A 590 5.90 -30.01 -49.65
C GLN A 590 4.97 -31.20 -49.80
N ASN A 591 4.95 -31.81 -50.99
CA ASN A 591 4.04 -32.95 -51.29
C ASN A 591 2.54 -32.65 -50.99
N ASN A 592 2.06 -31.44 -51.27
CA ASN A 592 0.69 -30.97 -51.01
C ASN A 592 0.34 -30.75 -49.51
N PHE A 593 1.30 -30.69 -48.62
CA PHE A 593 1.08 -30.38 -47.22
C PHE A 593 1.64 -28.98 -46.87
N PRO A 594 0.91 -28.16 -46.12
CA PRO A 594 1.41 -26.87 -45.66
C PRO A 594 2.56 -27.03 -44.67
N LEU A 595 3.56 -26.14 -44.78
CA LEU A 595 4.67 -26.09 -43.86
C LEU A 595 4.25 -25.34 -42.57
N TYR A 596 4.68 -25.84 -41.44
CA TYR A 596 4.47 -25.19 -40.12
C TYR A 596 5.77 -24.57 -39.65
N VAL A 597 5.99 -23.30 -39.99
CA VAL A 597 7.19 -22.54 -39.67
C VAL A 597 6.84 -21.17 -39.07
N ALA A 598 7.75 -20.58 -38.30
CA ALA A 598 7.59 -19.22 -37.80
C ALA A 598 7.60 -18.19 -38.93
N ALA A 599 7.01 -17.04 -38.70
CA ALA A 599 6.96 -15.94 -39.67
C ALA A 599 8.36 -15.58 -40.18
N LEU A 600 8.45 -15.17 -41.43
CA LEU A 600 9.71 -14.76 -42.07
C LEU A 600 10.52 -13.77 -41.22
N PRO A 601 9.98 -12.66 -40.68
CA PRO A 601 10.75 -11.71 -39.91
C PRO A 601 11.36 -12.31 -38.63
N ILE A 602 10.72 -13.29 -38.02
CA ILE A 602 11.21 -13.98 -36.83
C ILE A 602 12.41 -14.87 -37.18
N ARG A 603 12.36 -15.54 -38.32
CA ARG A 603 13.47 -16.39 -38.80
C ARG A 603 14.67 -15.54 -39.25
N GLU A 604 14.42 -14.42 -39.91
CA GLU A 604 15.44 -13.47 -40.29
C GLU A 604 16.12 -12.84 -39.04
N GLU A 605 15.34 -12.45 -38.05
CA GLU A 605 15.85 -11.92 -36.78
C GLU A 605 16.74 -12.95 -36.04
N LEU A 606 16.35 -14.22 -36.06
CA LEU A 606 17.19 -15.29 -35.53
C LEU A 606 18.56 -15.35 -36.24
N SER A 607 18.60 -15.07 -37.54
CA SER A 607 19.82 -15.11 -38.36
C SER A 607 20.76 -13.93 -38.03
N TYR A 608 20.22 -12.79 -37.65
CA TYR A 608 20.99 -11.60 -37.21
C TYR A 608 21.64 -11.81 -35.83
N GLY A 609 21.12 -12.77 -35.05
CA GLY A 609 21.70 -13.15 -33.77
C GLY A 609 21.38 -12.16 -32.66
N THR A 610 22.41 -11.72 -31.93
CA THR A 610 22.22 -10.83 -30.79
C THR A 610 22.19 -9.37 -31.23
N GLU A 611 21.08 -8.69 -30.96
CA GLU A 611 20.98 -7.26 -31.11
C GLU A 611 21.39 -6.52 -29.85
N VAL A 612 22.01 -5.37 -29.98
CA VAL A 612 22.36 -4.47 -28.90
C VAL A 612 21.57 -3.17 -29.03
N VAL A 613 20.75 -2.92 -28.06
CA VAL A 613 19.97 -1.68 -27.96
C VAL A 613 20.70 -0.73 -27.01
N SER A 614 21.02 0.48 -27.48
CA SER A 614 21.62 1.55 -26.69
C SER A 614 20.76 2.79 -26.88
N GLN A 615 20.02 3.16 -25.82
CA GLN A 615 18.98 4.19 -25.91
C GLN A 615 18.98 5.13 -24.70
N PRO A 616 19.33 6.41 -24.87
CA PRO A 616 18.91 7.46 -23.97
C PRO A 616 17.41 7.73 -24.11
N GLY A 617 16.82 8.17 -23.02
CA GLY A 617 15.41 8.54 -23.03
C GLY A 617 15.06 9.44 -21.86
N TYR A 618 13.86 9.98 -21.92
CA TYR A 618 13.30 10.74 -20.81
C TYR A 618 11.83 10.37 -20.60
N GLY A 619 11.34 10.64 -19.38
CA GLY A 619 9.94 10.47 -19.02
C GLY A 619 9.47 11.61 -18.16
N LEU A 620 8.29 12.13 -18.45
CA LEU A 620 7.57 13.10 -17.64
C LEU A 620 6.38 12.40 -16.99
N THR A 621 6.25 12.51 -15.67
CA THR A 621 5.12 12.00 -14.91
C THR A 621 4.45 13.16 -14.20
N TYR A 622 3.15 13.37 -14.48
CA TYR A 622 2.29 14.30 -13.77
C TYR A 622 1.21 13.51 -13.03
N ASN A 623 1.20 13.60 -11.70
CA ASN A 623 0.34 12.80 -10.84
C ASN A 623 -0.36 13.68 -9.81
N THR A 624 -1.68 13.77 -9.93
CA THR A 624 -2.57 14.49 -9.00
C THR A 624 -3.58 13.56 -8.33
N LEU A 625 -3.35 12.25 -8.38
CA LEU A 625 -4.26 11.28 -7.77
C LEU A 625 -4.39 11.49 -6.27
N ASP A 626 -5.60 11.41 -5.77
CA ASP A 626 -5.94 11.46 -4.34
C ASP A 626 -5.35 10.27 -3.57
N ASN A 627 -5.33 9.10 -4.20
CA ASN A 627 -4.75 7.87 -3.66
C ASN A 627 -4.12 7.05 -4.79
N ASN A 628 -2.84 6.70 -4.65
CA ASN A 628 -2.14 5.91 -5.66
C ASN A 628 -2.57 4.44 -5.73
N LYS A 629 -3.17 3.90 -4.65
CA LYS A 629 -3.60 2.51 -4.58
C LYS A 629 -5.04 2.33 -5.04
N HIS A 630 -5.93 3.20 -4.60
CA HIS A 630 -7.35 3.21 -4.93
C HIS A 630 -7.77 4.64 -5.30
N PRO A 631 -7.39 5.11 -6.49
CA PRO A 631 -7.71 6.46 -6.90
C PRO A 631 -9.21 6.62 -7.14
N THR A 632 -9.76 7.73 -6.63
CA THR A 632 -11.15 8.10 -6.87
C THR A 632 -11.27 9.42 -7.62
N ASN A 633 -10.28 10.29 -7.48
CA ASN A 633 -10.20 11.56 -8.17
C ASN A 633 -8.77 11.90 -8.56
N GLY A 634 -8.62 12.70 -9.60
CA GLY A 634 -7.34 13.17 -10.09
C GLY A 634 -6.92 12.55 -11.41
N LEU A 635 -5.72 12.85 -11.84
CA LEU A 635 -5.19 12.37 -13.10
C LEU A 635 -3.72 11.95 -12.97
N LEU A 636 -3.34 11.00 -13.81
CA LEU A 636 -1.97 10.52 -13.99
C LEU A 636 -1.65 10.61 -15.49
N LEU A 637 -0.63 11.35 -15.85
CA LEU A 637 -0.09 11.44 -17.21
C LEU A 637 1.36 11.01 -17.19
N ASN A 638 1.69 10.00 -17.98
CA ASN A 638 3.06 9.58 -18.25
C ASN A 638 3.34 9.82 -19.74
N PHE A 639 4.40 10.55 -20.04
CA PHE A 639 4.92 10.71 -21.38
C PHE A 639 6.38 10.28 -21.39
N GLY A 640 6.76 9.42 -22.32
CA GLY A 640 8.12 8.92 -22.45
C GLY A 640 8.59 8.94 -23.88
N GLN A 641 9.87 9.27 -24.08
CA GLN A 641 10.52 9.19 -25.37
C GLN A 641 11.90 8.56 -25.21
N ASP A 642 12.23 7.63 -26.13
CA ASP A 642 13.49 6.92 -26.18
C ASP A 642 14.08 7.03 -27.59
N ILE A 643 15.38 7.26 -27.69
CA ILE A 643 16.12 7.36 -28.95
C ILE A 643 17.15 6.24 -28.95
N ALA A 644 16.91 5.18 -29.71
CA ALA A 644 17.90 4.13 -29.91
C ALA A 644 18.85 4.48 -31.05
N GLY A 645 20.09 3.96 -30.99
CA GLY A 645 21.07 4.14 -32.08
C GLY A 645 22.40 4.77 -31.66
N LEU A 646 22.62 5.02 -30.38
CA LEU A 646 23.89 5.50 -29.88
C LEU A 646 24.87 4.33 -29.61
N GLY A 647 25.37 3.71 -30.67
CA GLY A 647 26.32 2.60 -30.56
C GLY A 647 25.70 1.21 -30.44
N GLY A 648 24.43 1.05 -30.76
CA GLY A 648 23.73 -0.23 -30.84
C GLY A 648 23.55 -0.74 -32.25
N THR A 649 22.92 -1.91 -32.38
CA THR A 649 22.55 -2.51 -33.66
C THR A 649 21.18 -2.02 -34.16
N THR A 650 20.32 -1.44 -33.30
CA THR A 650 19.01 -0.90 -33.64
C THR A 650 19.01 0.63 -33.64
N ALA A 651 18.13 1.28 -34.40
CA ALA A 651 17.97 2.72 -34.37
C ALA A 651 16.53 3.13 -34.63
N TYR A 652 15.92 3.80 -33.68
CA TYR A 652 14.55 4.31 -33.74
C TYR A 652 14.32 5.45 -32.75
N LEU A 653 13.26 6.21 -32.98
CA LEU A 653 12.68 7.14 -32.02
C LEU A 653 11.34 6.56 -31.55
N ARG A 654 11.20 6.28 -30.27
CA ARG A 654 9.99 5.71 -29.68
C ARG A 654 9.36 6.71 -28.75
N SER A 655 8.10 7.03 -28.95
CA SER A 655 7.30 7.91 -28.09
C SER A 655 6.09 7.16 -27.54
N VAL A 656 5.82 7.29 -26.25
CA VAL A 656 4.70 6.62 -25.58
C VAL A 656 4.00 7.61 -24.65
N VAL A 657 2.67 7.60 -24.66
CA VAL A 657 1.82 8.35 -23.76
C VAL A 657 0.84 7.42 -23.04
N ASP A 658 0.66 7.60 -21.74
CA ASP A 658 -0.35 6.94 -20.92
C ASP A 658 -1.04 7.99 -20.05
N PHE A 659 -2.32 8.17 -20.23
CA PHE A 659 -3.14 9.13 -19.50
C PHE A 659 -4.30 8.42 -18.82
N ARG A 660 -4.43 8.62 -17.51
CA ARG A 660 -5.54 8.10 -16.71
C ARG A 660 -6.18 9.23 -15.92
N SER A 661 -7.50 9.29 -15.98
CA SER A 661 -8.28 10.25 -15.20
C SER A 661 -9.34 9.50 -14.41
N TYR A 662 -9.45 9.84 -13.15
CA TYR A 662 -10.42 9.27 -12.21
C TYR A 662 -11.35 10.38 -11.75
N TYR A 663 -12.63 10.07 -11.73
CA TYR A 663 -13.66 11.00 -11.31
C TYR A 663 -14.79 10.26 -10.60
N GLU A 664 -15.09 10.66 -9.38
CA GLU A 664 -16.24 10.14 -8.63
C GLU A 664 -17.52 10.77 -9.20
N VAL A 665 -18.27 10.02 -10.00
CA VAL A 665 -19.47 10.49 -10.70
C VAL A 665 -20.62 10.72 -9.73
N VAL A 666 -20.84 9.73 -8.87
CA VAL A 666 -21.71 9.77 -7.69
C VAL A 666 -21.02 9.00 -6.59
N SER A 667 -21.51 9.10 -5.36
CA SER A 667 -20.91 8.38 -4.23
C SER A 667 -20.63 6.91 -4.57
N ASP A 668 -19.39 6.49 -4.42
CA ASP A 668 -18.86 5.13 -4.68
C ASP A 668 -18.84 4.67 -6.15
N LEU A 669 -19.33 5.46 -7.11
CA LEU A 669 -19.20 5.15 -8.54
C LEU A 669 -18.05 5.95 -9.13
N VAL A 670 -16.94 5.29 -9.43
CA VAL A 670 -15.75 5.93 -10.00
C VAL A 670 -15.72 5.68 -11.51
N GLY A 671 -15.76 6.77 -12.29
CA GLY A 671 -15.47 6.76 -13.72
C GLY A 671 -13.97 6.83 -13.96
N VAL A 672 -13.45 5.96 -14.80
CA VAL A 672 -12.03 5.89 -15.19
C VAL A 672 -11.94 6.07 -16.69
N LEU A 673 -11.22 7.10 -17.13
CA LEU A 673 -10.82 7.27 -18.52
C LEU A 673 -9.34 6.95 -18.65
N HIS A 674 -9.00 5.96 -19.47
CA HIS A 674 -7.63 5.58 -19.79
C HIS A 674 -7.37 5.76 -21.28
N LEU A 675 -6.43 6.62 -21.64
CA LEU A 675 -5.98 6.85 -23.01
C LEU A 675 -4.50 6.49 -23.08
N GLN A 676 -4.13 5.73 -24.11
CA GLN A 676 -2.74 5.34 -24.34
C GLN A 676 -2.41 5.38 -25.82
N GLY A 677 -1.15 5.66 -26.12
CA GLY A 677 -0.70 5.69 -27.51
C GLY A 677 0.81 5.59 -27.62
N GLY A 678 1.25 5.10 -28.73
CA GLY A 678 2.67 5.00 -29.02
C GLY A 678 2.95 5.12 -30.52
N ASP A 679 4.10 5.69 -30.80
CA ASP A 679 4.64 5.87 -32.15
C ASP A 679 6.12 5.51 -32.14
N MET A 680 6.56 4.80 -33.16
CA MET A 680 7.94 4.42 -33.34
C MET A 680 8.38 4.76 -34.77
N LEU A 681 9.31 5.68 -34.88
CA LEU A 681 9.95 6.05 -36.13
C LEU A 681 11.27 5.29 -36.27
N GLY A 682 11.33 4.33 -37.19
CA GLY A 682 12.59 3.67 -37.55
C GLY A 682 13.56 4.65 -38.21
N LEU A 683 14.81 4.61 -37.79
CA LEU A 683 15.91 5.47 -38.29
C LEU A 683 16.90 4.66 -39.14
N LYS A 684 16.66 3.38 -39.30
CA LYS A 684 17.48 2.48 -40.16
C LYS A 684 16.87 2.25 -41.52
N LYS A 685 17.75 1.88 -42.45
CA LYS A 685 17.35 1.29 -43.70
C LYS A 685 17.11 -0.22 -43.55
N CYS A 686 16.31 -0.77 -44.46
CA CYS A 686 16.13 -2.19 -44.57
C CYS A 686 17.48 -2.92 -44.64
N PRO A 687 17.69 -3.99 -43.85
CA PRO A 687 18.95 -4.75 -43.88
C PRO A 687 19.35 -5.19 -45.27
N THR A 688 18.40 -5.63 -46.08
CA THR A 688 18.57 -5.97 -47.48
C THR A 688 17.66 -5.12 -48.37
N SER A 689 18.22 -4.34 -49.27
CA SER A 689 17.44 -3.43 -50.11
C SER A 689 16.38 -4.21 -50.93
N GLY A 690 15.13 -3.81 -50.80
CA GLY A 690 14.00 -4.37 -51.53
C GLY A 690 13.30 -5.58 -50.88
N THR A 691 13.74 -5.97 -49.66
CA THR A 691 13.10 -7.07 -48.90
C THR A 691 12.04 -6.60 -47.91
N CYS A 692 12.11 -5.35 -47.46
CA CYS A 692 11.16 -4.79 -46.48
C CYS A 692 9.94 -4.12 -47.14
N VAL A 693 8.92 -3.80 -46.34
CA VAL A 693 7.78 -2.95 -46.72
C VAL A 693 8.24 -1.62 -47.32
N SER A 694 9.29 -1.05 -46.74
CA SER A 694 9.96 0.18 -47.23
C SER A 694 11.44 0.05 -46.98
N ASN A 695 12.27 0.62 -47.87
CA ASN A 695 13.70 0.65 -47.70
C ASN A 695 14.14 1.59 -46.54
N ASP A 696 13.33 2.58 -46.17
CA ASP A 696 13.58 3.51 -45.08
C ASP A 696 12.59 3.26 -43.96
N GLY A 697 13.05 3.49 -42.74
CA GLY A 697 12.19 3.38 -41.54
C GLY A 697 12.02 1.95 -41.04
N TYR A 698 12.98 1.07 -41.28
CA TYR A 698 12.98 -0.31 -40.78
C TYR A 698 12.96 -0.35 -39.26
N VAL A 699 12.12 -1.21 -38.71
CA VAL A 699 12.05 -1.56 -37.29
C VAL A 699 12.08 -3.09 -37.17
N SER A 700 12.91 -3.59 -36.25
CA SER A 700 12.99 -5.02 -35.97
C SER A 700 11.70 -5.52 -35.30
N VAL A 701 11.30 -6.74 -35.62
CA VAL A 701 10.16 -7.40 -35.01
C VAL A 701 10.30 -7.51 -33.45
N LEU A 702 11.52 -7.43 -32.92
CA LEU A 702 11.78 -7.41 -31.49
C LEU A 702 11.43 -6.06 -30.83
N ASP A 703 11.55 -4.98 -31.56
CA ASP A 703 11.35 -3.62 -31.09
C ASP A 703 9.89 -3.15 -31.27
N ASP A 704 9.16 -3.71 -32.25
CA ASP A 704 7.77 -3.37 -32.57
C ASP A 704 6.84 -3.53 -31.36
N PHE A 705 5.81 -2.69 -31.27
CA PHE A 705 4.72 -2.86 -30.32
C PHE A 705 3.97 -4.16 -30.64
N LYS A 706 3.62 -4.93 -29.59
CA LYS A 706 2.76 -6.11 -29.68
C LYS A 706 1.66 -5.99 -28.64
N MET A 707 0.57 -5.42 -29.08
CA MET A 707 -0.55 -5.10 -28.20
C MET A 707 -1.63 -6.20 -28.25
N GLY A 708 -2.48 -6.21 -27.29
CA GLY A 708 -3.57 -7.16 -27.17
C GLY A 708 -4.49 -6.76 -26.03
N GLN A 709 -4.68 -7.65 -25.08
CA GLN A 709 -5.52 -7.43 -23.91
C GLN A 709 -5.19 -6.16 -23.10
N ASN A 710 -3.93 -5.70 -23.12
CA ASN A 710 -3.50 -4.48 -22.44
C ASN A 710 -3.97 -3.20 -23.12
N LEU A 711 -4.34 -3.30 -24.41
CA LEU A 711 -4.88 -2.20 -25.21
C LEU A 711 -6.41 -2.25 -25.25
N VAL A 712 -6.93 -3.42 -25.61
CA VAL A 712 -8.37 -3.69 -25.74
C VAL A 712 -8.66 -5.06 -25.13
N ARG A 713 -9.37 -5.10 -24.01
CA ARG A 713 -9.78 -6.37 -23.39
C ARG A 713 -10.67 -7.17 -24.34
N GLY A 714 -10.65 -8.48 -24.24
CA GLY A 714 -11.36 -9.37 -25.18
C GLY A 714 -10.51 -9.86 -26.36
N PHE A 715 -9.23 -9.40 -26.44
CA PHE A 715 -8.23 -9.91 -27.37
C PHE A 715 -7.13 -10.66 -26.63
N GLN A 716 -6.48 -11.61 -27.27
CA GLN A 716 -5.36 -12.36 -26.70
C GLN A 716 -4.13 -11.44 -26.50
N PRO A 717 -3.15 -11.82 -25.69
CA PRO A 717 -1.83 -11.23 -25.73
C PRO A 717 -1.29 -11.25 -27.17
N ALA A 718 -0.77 -10.12 -27.66
CA ALA A 718 -0.38 -9.94 -29.06
C ALA A 718 -1.50 -10.34 -30.06
N GLY A 719 -2.75 -10.17 -29.67
CA GLY A 719 -3.93 -10.57 -30.47
C GLY A 719 -4.43 -9.51 -31.44
N LEU A 720 -3.89 -8.31 -31.35
CA LEU A 720 -4.17 -7.17 -32.23
C LEU A 720 -2.99 -6.91 -33.16
N GLY A 721 -3.22 -6.10 -34.16
CA GLY A 721 -2.17 -5.54 -35.02
C GLY A 721 -1.74 -6.43 -36.19
N PRO A 722 -0.60 -6.06 -36.79
CA PRO A 722 -0.05 -6.78 -37.91
C PRO A 722 0.24 -8.25 -37.61
N ARG A 723 -0.16 -9.13 -38.54
CA ARG A 723 -0.08 -10.58 -38.35
C ARG A 723 0.32 -11.30 -39.61
N ASP A 724 1.13 -12.36 -39.46
CA ASP A 724 1.44 -13.30 -40.48
C ASP A 724 0.20 -14.13 -40.85
N LEU A 725 -0.15 -14.12 -42.10
CA LEU A 725 -1.25 -14.91 -42.69
C LEU A 725 -0.71 -15.95 -43.67
N THR A 726 0.58 -16.19 -43.69
CA THR A 726 1.18 -17.18 -44.60
C THR A 726 0.58 -18.56 -44.31
N VAL A 727 0.05 -19.22 -45.32
CA VAL A 727 -0.66 -20.49 -45.17
C VAL A 727 0.27 -21.54 -44.59
N GLY A 728 -0.17 -22.20 -43.52
CA GLY A 728 0.61 -23.19 -42.79
C GLY A 728 1.63 -22.63 -41.80
N GLY A 729 1.88 -21.32 -41.79
CA GLY A 729 2.76 -20.66 -40.82
C GLY A 729 2.20 -20.69 -39.40
N ALA A 730 2.99 -20.22 -38.43
CA ALA A 730 2.64 -20.20 -37.05
C ALA A 730 1.63 -19.09 -36.66
N ASP A 731 1.23 -18.28 -37.65
CA ASP A 731 0.23 -17.21 -37.49
C ASP A 731 0.68 -16.17 -36.44
N ASP A 732 1.94 -15.80 -36.53
CA ASP A 732 2.63 -14.96 -35.60
C ASP A 732 2.17 -13.49 -35.62
N ALA A 733 2.12 -12.86 -34.46
CA ALA A 733 2.03 -11.43 -34.37
C ALA A 733 3.36 -10.78 -34.79
N LEU A 734 3.32 -9.92 -35.78
CA LEU A 734 4.49 -9.21 -36.30
C LEU A 734 4.79 -7.96 -35.46
N GLY A 735 3.74 -7.33 -34.91
CA GLY A 735 3.83 -6.04 -34.23
C GLY A 735 3.68 -4.86 -35.17
N GLY A 736 3.45 -3.69 -34.61
CA GLY A 736 3.30 -2.45 -35.36
C GLY A 736 4.13 -1.32 -34.79
N THR A 737 4.36 -0.29 -35.56
CA THR A 737 5.08 0.91 -35.13
C THR A 737 4.15 1.93 -34.47
N MET A 738 2.84 1.78 -34.62
CA MET A 738 1.85 2.70 -34.07
C MET A 738 0.74 1.97 -33.35
N TYR A 739 0.30 2.55 -32.22
CA TYR A 739 -0.94 2.12 -31.56
C TYR A 739 -1.64 3.27 -30.86
N TRP A 740 -2.93 3.12 -30.66
CA TRP A 740 -3.71 3.93 -29.76
C TRP A 740 -4.75 3.07 -29.04
N GLY A 741 -5.11 3.44 -27.83
CA GLY A 741 -6.14 2.80 -27.02
C GLY A 741 -6.91 3.80 -26.18
N ALA A 742 -8.19 3.57 -26.03
CA ALA A 742 -9.08 4.32 -25.16
C ALA A 742 -9.98 3.35 -24.39
N SER A 743 -10.06 3.51 -23.10
CA SER A 743 -10.93 2.74 -22.23
C SER A 743 -11.75 3.67 -21.35
N LEU A 744 -13.05 3.44 -21.31
CA LEU A 744 -13.97 4.08 -20.37
C LEU A 744 -14.53 2.98 -19.48
N GLU A 745 -14.26 3.09 -18.17
CA GLU A 745 -14.67 2.10 -17.19
C GLU A 745 -15.40 2.78 -16.03
N PHE A 746 -16.45 2.15 -15.54
CA PHE A 746 -17.18 2.56 -14.33
C PHE A 746 -17.04 1.47 -13.29
N GLN A 747 -16.38 1.80 -12.18
CA GLN A 747 -16.14 0.92 -11.04
C GLN A 747 -17.15 1.21 -9.94
N TYR A 748 -17.70 0.14 -9.34
CA TYR A 748 -18.67 0.23 -8.27
C TYR A 748 -18.45 -0.91 -7.25
N PRO A 749 -18.67 -0.67 -5.95
CA PRO A 749 -18.63 -1.70 -4.94
C PRO A 749 -19.86 -2.61 -4.98
N PHE A 750 -19.71 -3.85 -4.55
CA PHE A 750 -20.85 -4.74 -4.34
C PHE A 750 -21.45 -4.51 -2.96
N TYR A 751 -22.50 -3.69 -2.86
CA TYR A 751 -23.14 -3.32 -1.59
C TYR A 751 -23.74 -4.50 -0.81
N PHE A 752 -23.98 -5.65 -1.47
CA PHE A 752 -24.47 -6.87 -0.84
C PHE A 752 -23.37 -7.75 -0.23
N LEU A 753 -22.09 -7.42 -0.47
CA LEU A 753 -20.96 -8.10 0.13
C LEU A 753 -20.33 -7.21 1.21
N PRO A 754 -19.80 -7.82 2.30
CA PRO A 754 -19.00 -7.07 3.24
C PRO A 754 -17.83 -6.38 2.53
N LYS A 755 -17.59 -5.11 2.86
CA LYS A 755 -16.51 -4.34 2.27
C LYS A 755 -15.15 -5.01 2.42
N ASP A 756 -14.91 -5.57 3.61
CA ASP A 756 -13.64 -6.24 3.93
C ASP A 756 -13.39 -7.49 3.09
N ALA A 757 -14.38 -7.96 2.35
CA ALA A 757 -14.20 -8.97 1.34
C ALA A 757 -13.45 -8.43 0.10
N GLY A 758 -13.38 -7.09 -0.08
CA GLY A 758 -12.56 -6.43 -1.09
C GLY A 758 -13.05 -6.60 -2.53
N PHE A 759 -14.33 -6.90 -2.75
CA PHE A 759 -14.89 -7.09 -4.10
C PHE A 759 -15.47 -5.81 -4.68
N ARG A 760 -15.13 -5.53 -5.94
CA ARG A 760 -15.70 -4.44 -6.74
C ARG A 760 -16.08 -4.96 -8.12
N GLY A 761 -17.14 -4.42 -8.68
CA GLY A 761 -17.52 -4.64 -10.07
C GLY A 761 -17.07 -3.49 -10.95
N ALA A 762 -16.87 -3.77 -12.25
CA ALA A 762 -16.71 -2.72 -13.23
C ALA A 762 -17.42 -3.10 -14.54
N VAL A 763 -17.85 -2.09 -15.27
CA VAL A 763 -18.30 -2.22 -16.65
C VAL A 763 -17.46 -1.30 -17.51
N PHE A 764 -17.13 -1.75 -18.73
CA PHE A 764 -16.20 -1.01 -19.55
C PHE A 764 -16.50 -1.09 -21.05
N VAL A 765 -15.97 -0.12 -21.75
CA VAL A 765 -15.89 -0.10 -23.22
C VAL A 765 -14.45 0.26 -23.58
N ASP A 766 -13.79 -0.60 -24.32
CA ASP A 766 -12.43 -0.38 -24.81
C ASP A 766 -12.45 -0.23 -26.33
N SER A 767 -11.61 0.64 -26.84
CA SER A 767 -11.35 0.80 -28.26
C SER A 767 -9.86 1.03 -28.51
N GLY A 768 -9.35 0.49 -29.60
CA GLY A 768 -7.96 0.69 -29.94
C GLY A 768 -7.58 0.06 -31.27
N SER A 769 -6.38 0.34 -31.70
CA SER A 769 -5.76 -0.24 -32.89
C SER A 769 -4.25 -0.24 -32.78
N GLU A 770 -3.63 -1.19 -33.47
CA GLU A 770 -2.19 -1.32 -33.64
C GLU A 770 -1.93 -1.58 -35.12
N TRP A 771 -0.97 -0.89 -35.72
CA TRP A 771 -0.68 -0.99 -37.17
C TRP A 771 0.72 -0.46 -37.51
N GLY A 772 1.09 -0.52 -38.76
CA GLY A 772 2.28 0.11 -39.28
C GLY A 772 3.51 -0.80 -39.29
N TYR A 773 3.37 -2.04 -39.69
CA TYR A 773 4.48 -2.96 -39.83
C TYR A 773 5.54 -2.42 -40.82
N LYS A 774 6.82 -2.44 -40.45
CA LYS A 774 7.96 -1.91 -41.20
C LYS A 774 9.09 -2.91 -41.44
N GLY A 775 8.85 -4.17 -41.07
CA GLY A 775 9.83 -5.22 -41.16
C GLY A 775 9.94 -5.85 -42.57
N GLU A 776 10.60 -6.98 -42.61
CA GLU A 776 10.87 -7.72 -43.87
C GLU A 776 9.66 -8.49 -44.39
N THR A 777 9.49 -8.50 -45.70
CA THR A 777 8.39 -9.15 -46.36
C THR A 777 8.83 -10.14 -47.44
N GLN A 778 10.10 -10.14 -47.81
CA GLN A 778 10.68 -10.99 -48.82
C GLN A 778 12.06 -11.47 -48.40
N TYR A 779 12.44 -12.67 -48.85
CA TYR A 779 13.81 -13.14 -48.74
C TYR A 779 14.78 -12.32 -49.59
N PRO A 780 16.06 -12.21 -49.18
CA PRO A 780 17.11 -11.64 -50.03
C PRO A 780 17.22 -12.35 -51.39
N ALA A 781 17.53 -11.63 -52.42
CA ALA A 781 17.67 -12.15 -53.78
C ALA A 781 18.74 -13.25 -53.92
N THR A 782 19.66 -13.37 -52.99
CA THR A 782 20.72 -14.39 -52.93
C THR A 782 20.27 -15.74 -52.37
N GLY A 783 19.05 -15.84 -51.84
CA GLY A 783 18.40 -17.13 -51.58
C GLY A 783 18.94 -17.98 -50.43
N GLU A 784 19.83 -17.46 -49.60
CA GLU A 784 20.36 -18.22 -48.46
C GLU A 784 19.79 -17.67 -47.13
N VAL A 785 18.81 -18.37 -46.52
CA VAL A 785 18.49 -18.24 -45.14
C VAL A 785 19.31 -19.27 -44.38
N ASN A 786 20.25 -18.83 -43.57
CA ASN A 786 21.14 -19.64 -42.75
C ASN A 786 21.99 -20.71 -43.50
N GLY A 787 22.28 -20.52 -44.78
CA GLY A 787 23.14 -21.44 -45.51
C GLY A 787 22.58 -22.85 -45.70
N THR A 788 21.29 -23.08 -45.35
CA THR A 788 20.68 -24.41 -45.45
C THR A 788 19.96 -24.56 -46.78
N VAL A 789 20.68 -25.10 -47.73
CA VAL A 789 20.08 -25.66 -48.93
C VAL A 789 19.39 -26.96 -48.53
N VAL A 790 18.07 -26.98 -48.55
CA VAL A 790 17.29 -28.18 -48.27
C VAL A 790 17.21 -29.03 -49.52
N THR A 791 17.94 -30.13 -49.57
CA THR A 791 17.85 -31.15 -50.60
C THR A 791 16.78 -32.18 -50.24
N ASN A 792 15.80 -32.34 -51.12
CA ASN A 792 14.84 -33.42 -50.99
C ASN A 792 15.51 -34.77 -51.30
N ASN A 793 15.54 -35.69 -50.34
CA ASN A 793 16.19 -37.00 -50.39
C ASN A 793 15.62 -37.99 -51.43
N GLY A 794 14.67 -37.56 -52.23
CA GLY A 794 14.07 -38.44 -53.25
C GLY A 794 14.15 -37.96 -54.70
N THR A 795 14.33 -36.70 -54.97
CA THR A 795 14.24 -36.12 -56.34
C THR A 795 15.45 -35.27 -56.77
N GLY A 796 16.43 -35.04 -55.91
CA GLY A 796 17.57 -34.17 -56.21
C GLY A 796 17.23 -32.69 -56.48
N ALA A 797 16.01 -32.27 -56.22
CA ALA A 797 15.60 -30.89 -56.38
C ALA A 797 15.96 -30.11 -55.11
N THR A 798 16.68 -29.05 -55.30
CA THR A 798 17.03 -28.09 -54.20
C THR A 798 15.85 -27.14 -53.99
N TYR A 799 15.19 -27.20 -52.89
CA TYR A 799 14.15 -26.25 -52.54
C TYR A 799 14.79 -25.16 -51.69
N VAL A 800 14.79 -23.95 -52.18
CA VAL A 800 15.09 -22.77 -51.39
C VAL A 800 13.77 -22.26 -50.83
N CYS A 801 13.68 -22.04 -49.53
CA CYS A 801 12.51 -21.45 -48.91
C CYS A 801 12.39 -19.95 -49.31
N GLN A 802 12.02 -19.68 -50.55
CA GLN A 802 11.87 -18.34 -51.09
C GLN A 802 10.39 -17.92 -51.10
N CYS A 803 9.81 -17.80 -49.91
CA CYS A 803 8.42 -17.39 -49.80
C CYS A 803 8.34 -16.01 -49.18
N GLY A 804 7.67 -15.10 -49.83
CA GLY A 804 7.34 -13.80 -49.24
C GLY A 804 6.41 -13.95 -48.03
N LEU A 805 6.36 -12.96 -47.21
CA LEU A 805 5.43 -12.84 -46.09
C LEU A 805 4.05 -12.39 -46.65
N LEU A 806 3.02 -13.17 -46.39
CA LEU A 806 1.65 -12.70 -46.50
C LEU A 806 1.20 -12.19 -45.14
N TYR A 807 0.96 -10.91 -45.02
CA TYR A 807 0.58 -10.30 -43.74
C TYR A 807 -0.64 -9.39 -43.86
N ALA A 808 -1.34 -9.21 -42.73
CA ALA A 808 -2.40 -8.24 -42.61
C ALA A 808 -1.93 -7.09 -41.75
N ASP A 809 -2.29 -5.87 -42.12
CA ASP A 809 -2.01 -4.67 -41.37
C ASP A 809 -3.16 -3.68 -41.57
N SER A 810 -3.78 -3.20 -40.46
CA SER A 810 -4.93 -2.30 -40.53
C SER A 810 -5.03 -1.39 -39.32
N SER A 811 -5.17 -0.11 -39.59
CA SER A 811 -5.44 0.91 -38.55
C SER A 811 -6.90 0.98 -38.13
N ALA A 812 -7.78 0.14 -38.65
CA ALA A 812 -9.19 0.13 -38.31
C ALA A 812 -9.39 -0.12 -36.81
N PRO A 813 -10.28 0.62 -36.15
CA PRO A 813 -10.51 0.46 -34.73
C PRO A 813 -11.09 -0.92 -34.37
N ARG A 814 -10.63 -1.49 -33.27
CA ARG A 814 -11.23 -2.63 -32.58
C ARG A 814 -11.99 -2.11 -31.40
N VAL A 815 -13.12 -2.71 -31.10
CA VAL A 815 -13.98 -2.29 -29.97
C VAL A 815 -14.43 -3.50 -29.19
N SER A 816 -14.35 -3.43 -27.87
CA SER A 816 -14.91 -4.43 -26.98
C SER A 816 -15.77 -3.80 -25.89
N VAL A 817 -16.71 -4.56 -25.38
CA VAL A 817 -17.53 -4.23 -24.22
C VAL A 817 -17.45 -5.37 -23.24
N GLY A 818 -17.48 -5.04 -21.94
CA GLY A 818 -17.35 -6.08 -20.95
C GLY A 818 -17.64 -5.66 -19.54
N ALA A 819 -17.47 -6.63 -18.65
CA ALA A 819 -17.56 -6.44 -17.21
C ALA A 819 -16.37 -7.07 -16.51
N SER A 820 -15.97 -6.50 -15.39
CA SER A 820 -14.87 -6.99 -14.56
C SER A 820 -15.35 -7.28 -13.14
N LEU A 821 -14.79 -8.32 -12.56
CA LEU A 821 -14.78 -8.54 -11.12
C LEU A 821 -13.38 -8.25 -10.61
N ILE A 822 -13.26 -7.30 -9.72
CA ILE A 822 -12.01 -6.90 -9.08
C ILE A 822 -12.08 -7.37 -7.63
N TRP A 823 -11.05 -8.04 -7.16
CA TRP A 823 -10.95 -8.51 -5.79
C TRP A 823 -9.62 -8.09 -5.17
N ASP A 824 -9.68 -7.21 -4.18
CA ASP A 824 -8.52 -6.84 -3.37
C ASP A 824 -8.24 -7.96 -2.35
N SER A 825 -7.66 -9.05 -2.84
CA SER A 825 -7.38 -10.22 -2.01
C SER A 825 -6.17 -9.98 -1.10
N PRO A 826 -6.03 -10.71 0.02
CA PRO A 826 -4.83 -10.67 0.87
C PRO A 826 -3.54 -11.06 0.14
N PHE A 827 -3.65 -11.76 -0.98
CA PHE A 827 -2.52 -12.18 -1.82
C PHE A 827 -2.20 -11.17 -2.94
N GLY A 828 -2.88 -10.02 -2.95
CA GLY A 828 -2.79 -9.00 -3.97
C GLY A 828 -4.08 -8.83 -4.76
N PRO A 829 -4.18 -7.79 -5.58
CA PRO A 829 -5.36 -7.55 -6.40
C PRO A 829 -5.51 -8.64 -7.47
N LEU A 830 -6.71 -9.18 -7.58
CA LEU A 830 -7.12 -10.14 -8.61
C LEU A 830 -8.16 -9.47 -9.49
N ARG A 831 -8.06 -9.69 -10.79
CA ARG A 831 -9.00 -9.14 -11.75
C ARG A 831 -9.47 -10.22 -12.71
N PHE A 832 -10.78 -10.30 -12.92
CA PHE A 832 -11.46 -11.20 -13.83
C PHE A 832 -12.22 -10.35 -14.83
N ASP A 833 -11.79 -10.35 -16.08
CA ASP A 833 -12.42 -9.59 -17.15
C ASP A 833 -13.20 -10.52 -18.09
N PHE A 834 -14.42 -10.15 -18.36
CA PHE A 834 -15.30 -10.81 -19.34
C PHE A 834 -15.57 -9.79 -20.43
N ALA A 835 -14.96 -9.96 -21.58
CA ALA A 835 -14.98 -8.99 -22.66
C ALA A 835 -15.40 -9.61 -23.98
N TYR A 836 -16.34 -8.97 -24.65
CA TYR A 836 -16.81 -9.37 -25.97
C TYR A 836 -16.35 -8.36 -27.03
N PRO A 837 -15.55 -8.78 -28.02
CA PRO A 837 -15.11 -7.91 -29.11
C PRO A 837 -16.29 -7.69 -30.10
N VAL A 838 -16.76 -6.44 -30.11
CA VAL A 838 -17.87 -6.00 -31.00
C VAL A 838 -17.37 -5.69 -32.39
N LEU A 839 -16.20 -5.02 -32.49
CA LEU A 839 -15.53 -4.74 -33.76
C LEU A 839 -14.15 -5.37 -33.71
N LYS A 840 -13.83 -6.19 -34.69
CA LYS A 840 -12.56 -6.87 -34.88
C LYS A 840 -12.24 -7.08 -36.35
N GLN A 841 -10.97 -7.29 -36.65
CA GLN A 841 -10.57 -7.75 -37.95
C GLN A 841 -10.63 -9.29 -38.05
N PRO A 842 -10.78 -9.87 -39.24
CA PRO A 842 -10.88 -11.33 -39.40
C PRO A 842 -9.67 -12.11 -38.86
N TYR A 843 -8.51 -11.48 -38.87
CA TYR A 843 -7.23 -12.07 -38.43
C TYR A 843 -6.91 -11.79 -36.93
N ASP A 844 -7.70 -10.99 -36.23
CA ASP A 844 -7.49 -10.73 -34.82
C ASP A 844 -7.77 -11.99 -33.98
N ARG A 845 -6.97 -12.15 -32.91
CA ARG A 845 -7.13 -13.26 -31.97
C ARG A 845 -7.88 -12.76 -30.72
N THR A 846 -9.03 -13.36 -30.47
CA THR A 846 -9.95 -12.96 -29.41
C THR A 846 -9.90 -13.92 -28.21
N GLN A 847 -10.16 -13.40 -27.01
CA GLN A 847 -10.23 -14.17 -25.78
C GLN A 847 -11.30 -13.56 -24.87
N PHE A 848 -12.43 -14.25 -24.72
CA PHE A 848 -13.57 -13.75 -23.95
C PHE A 848 -13.28 -13.55 -22.46
N PHE A 849 -12.53 -14.47 -21.86
CA PHE A 849 -12.20 -14.45 -20.44
C PHE A 849 -10.72 -14.18 -20.25
N GLN A 850 -10.42 -13.20 -19.38
CA GLN A 850 -9.07 -12.86 -18.99
C GLN A 850 -8.98 -12.84 -17.48
N PHE A 851 -7.91 -13.40 -16.96
CA PHE A 851 -7.61 -13.40 -15.53
C PHE A 851 -6.19 -12.92 -15.32
N GLY A 852 -6.04 -12.02 -14.39
CA GLY A 852 -4.75 -11.57 -13.92
C GLY A 852 -4.74 -11.42 -12.40
N GLY A 853 -3.69 -11.89 -11.77
CA GLY A 853 -3.51 -11.74 -10.32
C GLY A 853 -2.06 -11.46 -9.99
N GLY A 854 -1.85 -10.56 -9.03
CA GLY A 854 -0.52 -10.16 -8.57
C GLY A 854 -0.23 -8.68 -8.73
N ALA A 855 0.95 -8.23 -8.32
CA ALA A 855 1.35 -6.82 -8.20
C ALA A 855 1.52 -6.06 -9.53
N ARG A 856 0.88 -6.48 -10.60
CA ARG A 856 1.00 -5.88 -11.94
C ARG A 856 -0.32 -5.27 -12.45
N PHE A 857 -0.97 -4.47 -11.64
CA PHE A 857 -2.07 -3.67 -12.17
C PHE A 857 -1.80 -2.18 -12.01
#